data_a8154106a7245261e4cc2e90d877368e
#
_entry.id   a8154106a7245261e4cc2e90d877368e
#
_cell.length_a   1.000
_cell.length_b   1.000
_cell.length_c   1.000
_cell.angle_alpha   90.00
_cell.angle_beta   90.00
_cell.angle_gamma   90.00
#
_symmetry.space_group_name_H-M   'P 1'
#
loop_
_entity.id
_entity.type
_entity.pdbx_description
1 polymer ?
#
loop_
_entity_poly.entity_id
_entity_poly.type
_entity_poly.pdbx_seq_one_letter_code
_entity_poly.pdbx_strand_id
1 'polypeptide(L)'
;MADRIENLTDFVAFVAENIRGSEKSEAQTFLNSFFQSFGYGGAVAAGARYEEGIKNTSKTGNKGFADLIWDGRILIEMKSRGVDLRDRKIWTQASLYWSGLPKDKRSQYVMLCNFDEFHIYDFDNQHDEPVDIIRLEELPKCEAAFSFMRGNKTPLFRNNQKEITEDAAERLGNLYNILIARGSDLKWREYSEVQAQRFVLQCVLAMFAEDLNLLPDQLFTRCVKDCIEQKISSYDLLGGLFKAMNQREGTPSGRYKDVKYFNGGLFKEIHPIELEIGELIALESAANADWTKVRPSIFGNIFEGAYENKQDKKKKPKPSKGSDLRHKHGIHFTSEGDINKIVLPTITNYWRDRIEAAKTLSQLQSLHQELSAYKILDPACGSGNFLYMAYQDLKKVEFNLLQRMQGLDPTRGYMSLVTPQQFFGMDINSFAVELAKVTLMIGRSVAIRKLNLPEPSLPLHTLDQNIICADALFTDWVKADAIIGNPPFLGGKRMRLNLGDDYIDRVFAKFPDVKDSVDFCSYWFRIAHDNLDENGRAGLVATNSISQGKSRAASLDYIAQNGGYIHNAVSTQKWSGEAKVHVSIANWCKIQPDIYRLDEKEVARINTSLQAEIDVTHAVRLKANLNIGFQGVIPIGKGFYVDSAKVEEWIKADPKNKDVLKLSCSAGDLTDIPNGLPSRWIIDFNDMSFEEAITYKLPFKHLELTVQAERKSNRRDVTRINWWKYGEKRPLMRESLASLSCYFIAPSHSTWFIFLPAQSDWLPNNSITVITSDDFYVLGILTSKVHRLWVKAQSSTLKGDTRYTHNSCFETFPFPQLDPNTSIKEKQAFEKIRATMQELHQYRSKEMESKQWGITKLYKKYFNQEGCDLYKLHAKLDKLVMQAYGFSEDDDILSKLLELNLQLAEREKQGLPVIGARHKY
;
A
#
# COMPACT_ATOMS: atom_id res chain seq x y z
N MET A 1 -13.31 29.01 -24.83
CA MET A 1 -11.96 28.67 -25.35
C MET A 1 -11.31 29.90 -25.98
N ALA A 2 -11.99 30.68 -26.81
CA ALA A 2 -11.46 31.92 -27.37
C ALA A 2 -10.96 32.94 -26.33
N ASP A 3 -11.76 33.28 -25.32
CA ASP A 3 -11.41 34.23 -24.26
C ASP A 3 -10.15 33.83 -23.46
N ARG A 4 -9.79 32.55 -23.49
CA ARG A 4 -8.65 32.02 -22.71
C ARG A 4 -7.33 32.10 -23.46
N ILE A 5 -7.39 31.82 -24.76
CA ILE A 5 -6.24 32.00 -25.64
C ILE A 5 -5.87 33.48 -25.65
N GLU A 6 -6.89 34.36 -25.61
CA GLU A 6 -6.71 35.80 -25.50
C GLU A 6 -6.03 36.19 -24.17
N ASN A 7 -6.55 35.75 -23.00
CA ASN A 7 -5.94 36.00 -21.69
C ASN A 7 -4.49 35.49 -21.57
N LEU A 8 -4.19 34.32 -22.14
CA LEU A 8 -2.82 33.76 -22.15
C LEU A 8 -1.93 34.56 -23.13
N THR A 9 -2.46 35.08 -24.23
CA THR A 9 -1.75 35.96 -25.15
C THR A 9 -1.42 37.30 -24.48
N ASP A 10 -2.38 37.87 -23.75
CA ASP A 10 -2.18 39.08 -22.95
C ASP A 10 -1.13 38.87 -21.85
N PHE A 11 -1.14 37.70 -21.19
CA PHE A 11 -0.11 37.35 -20.21
C PHE A 11 1.28 37.30 -20.85
N VAL A 12 1.42 36.67 -22.02
CA VAL A 12 2.72 36.60 -22.75
C VAL A 12 3.19 38.01 -23.08
N ALA A 13 2.33 38.91 -23.58
CA ALA A 13 2.65 40.29 -23.87
C ALA A 13 3.06 41.06 -22.60
N PHE A 14 2.29 40.89 -21.50
CA PHE A 14 2.63 41.49 -20.20
C PHE A 14 4.01 41.09 -19.72
N VAL A 15 4.36 39.78 -19.81
CA VAL A 15 5.70 39.28 -19.37
C VAL A 15 6.80 39.88 -20.23
N ALA A 16 6.61 39.97 -21.56
CA ALA A 16 7.60 40.53 -22.47
C ALA A 16 7.87 42.01 -22.19
N GLU A 17 6.86 42.78 -21.81
CA GLU A 17 6.97 44.21 -21.55
C GLU A 17 7.44 44.57 -20.13
N ASN A 18 7.01 43.79 -19.12
CA ASN A 18 7.12 44.23 -17.71
C ASN A 18 8.06 43.36 -16.85
N ILE A 19 8.43 42.12 -17.29
CA ILE A 19 9.21 41.17 -16.49
C ILE A 19 10.62 41.01 -17.06
N ARG A 20 11.62 41.33 -16.27
CA ARG A 20 13.04 41.16 -16.63
C ARG A 20 13.62 39.81 -16.28
N GLY A 21 12.94 39.05 -15.42
CA GLY A 21 13.28 37.66 -15.07
C GLY A 21 14.14 37.52 -13.83
N SER A 22 13.98 38.40 -12.86
CA SER A 22 14.64 38.29 -11.53
C SER A 22 13.76 37.43 -10.60
N GLU A 23 14.25 36.24 -10.20
CA GLU A 23 13.57 35.34 -9.25
C GLU A 23 13.14 36.04 -7.98
N LYS A 24 14.06 36.80 -7.36
CA LYS A 24 13.83 37.45 -6.05
C LYS A 24 12.83 38.60 -6.07
N SER A 25 12.68 39.31 -7.17
CA SER A 25 11.86 40.51 -7.20
C SER A 25 10.60 40.39 -8.05
N GLU A 26 10.55 39.47 -8.97
CA GLU A 26 9.47 39.39 -9.99
C GLU A 26 8.70 38.08 -10.00
N ALA A 27 9.18 37.01 -9.29
CA ALA A 27 8.51 35.72 -9.28
C ALA A 27 7.04 35.79 -8.81
N GLN A 28 6.76 36.54 -7.74
CA GLN A 28 5.40 36.68 -7.24
C GLN A 28 4.48 37.45 -8.19
N THR A 29 5.00 38.51 -8.85
CA THR A 29 4.25 39.28 -9.86
C THR A 29 3.93 38.41 -11.09
N PHE A 30 4.92 37.67 -11.58
CA PHE A 30 4.78 36.74 -12.69
C PHE A 30 3.74 35.65 -12.37
N LEU A 31 3.87 34.95 -11.24
CA LEU A 31 2.94 33.89 -10.84
C LEU A 31 1.53 34.43 -10.60
N ASN A 32 1.41 35.62 -10.03
CA ASN A 32 0.08 36.24 -9.82
C ASN A 32 -0.62 36.53 -11.14
N SER A 33 0.11 37.13 -12.12
CA SER A 33 -0.41 37.37 -13.47
C SER A 33 -0.70 36.06 -14.24
N PHE A 34 0.13 35.04 -14.04
CA PHE A 34 -0.10 33.70 -14.58
C PHE A 34 -1.42 33.12 -14.08
N PHE A 35 -1.71 33.19 -12.77
CA PHE A 35 -2.99 32.74 -12.22
C PHE A 35 -4.18 33.59 -12.73
N GLN A 36 -4.00 34.90 -12.93
CA GLN A 36 -5.02 35.76 -13.49
C GLN A 36 -5.40 35.37 -14.93
N SER A 37 -4.44 34.94 -15.74
CA SER A 37 -4.72 34.46 -17.12
C SER A 37 -5.59 33.21 -17.16
N PHE A 38 -5.67 32.45 -16.05
CA PHE A 38 -6.57 31.32 -15.88
C PHE A 38 -7.93 31.69 -15.25
N GLY A 39 -8.17 32.97 -14.97
CA GLY A 39 -9.44 33.50 -14.47
C GLY A 39 -9.54 33.58 -12.94
N TYR A 40 -8.43 33.47 -12.23
CA TYR A 40 -8.37 33.69 -10.77
C TYR A 40 -8.06 35.16 -10.47
N GLY A 41 -8.43 35.62 -9.27
CA GLY A 41 -8.03 36.96 -8.79
C GLY A 41 -6.56 37.08 -8.38
N GLY A 42 -5.73 36.10 -8.73
CA GLY A 42 -4.33 35.92 -8.38
C GLY A 42 -4.08 34.59 -7.67
N ALA A 43 -2.82 34.25 -7.40
CA ALA A 43 -2.43 32.96 -6.82
C ALA A 43 -3.04 32.76 -5.41
N VAL A 44 -2.96 33.76 -4.53
CA VAL A 44 -3.55 33.69 -3.18
C VAL A 44 -5.06 33.58 -3.22
N ALA A 45 -5.73 34.29 -4.13
CA ALA A 45 -7.17 34.22 -4.31
C ALA A 45 -7.62 32.82 -4.83
N ALA A 46 -6.75 32.09 -5.54
CA ALA A 46 -6.97 30.70 -5.93
C ALA A 46 -6.78 29.69 -4.78
N GLY A 47 -6.21 30.10 -3.64
CA GLY A 47 -5.88 29.24 -2.50
C GLY A 47 -4.44 28.75 -2.49
N ALA A 48 -3.57 29.28 -3.35
CA ALA A 48 -2.13 28.98 -3.32
C ALA A 48 -1.41 29.86 -2.27
N ARG A 49 -0.23 29.39 -1.83
CA ARG A 49 0.62 30.06 -0.85
C ARG A 49 2.01 30.27 -1.39
N TYR A 50 2.60 31.45 -1.11
CA TYR A 50 3.98 31.78 -1.45
C TYR A 50 4.92 31.47 -0.30
N GLU A 51 6.16 31.12 -0.62
CA GLU A 51 7.30 31.02 0.32
C GLU A 51 6.99 30.20 1.58
N GLU A 52 6.27 29.08 1.44
CA GLU A 52 6.00 28.21 2.59
C GLU A 52 7.28 27.49 3.03
N GLY A 53 7.67 27.69 4.30
CA GLY A 53 8.85 27.07 4.88
C GLY A 53 8.66 25.57 5.06
N ILE A 54 9.41 24.78 4.29
CA ILE A 54 9.40 23.33 4.34
C ILE A 54 10.61 22.85 5.13
N LYS A 55 10.41 21.96 6.11
CA LYS A 55 11.52 21.31 6.81
C LYS A 55 12.32 20.47 5.82
N ASN A 56 13.55 20.91 5.55
CA ASN A 56 14.45 20.15 4.69
C ASN A 56 14.80 18.83 5.36
N THR A 57 14.61 17.71 4.67
CA THR A 57 14.93 16.36 5.17
C THR A 57 16.42 16.03 5.12
N SER A 58 17.28 16.99 4.73
CA SER A 58 18.72 16.85 4.77
C SER A 58 19.29 17.12 6.18
N LYS A 59 20.42 16.48 6.52
CA LYS A 59 21.10 16.52 7.82
C LYS A 59 21.43 17.94 8.35
N THR A 60 21.25 18.98 7.56
CA THR A 60 21.61 20.37 7.90
C THR A 60 20.50 21.17 8.61
N GLY A 61 19.31 20.63 8.76
CA GLY A 61 18.24 21.28 9.54
C GLY A 61 17.71 22.61 9.03
N ASN A 62 18.19 23.11 7.90
CA ASN A 62 17.74 24.37 7.31
C ASN A 62 16.35 24.22 6.68
N LYS A 63 15.46 25.19 6.94
CA LYS A 63 14.18 25.30 6.23
C LYS A 63 14.46 25.76 4.80
N GLY A 64 13.97 25.01 3.82
CA GLY A 64 13.86 25.47 2.44
C GLY A 64 12.49 26.12 2.20
N PHE A 65 12.38 26.96 1.19
CA PHE A 65 11.14 27.64 0.83
C PHE A 65 10.82 27.32 -0.63
N ALA A 66 9.66 26.73 -0.91
CA ALA A 66 9.14 26.61 -2.26
C ALA A 66 8.48 27.94 -2.66
N ASP A 67 8.68 28.39 -3.89
CA ASP A 67 8.17 29.70 -4.32
C ASP A 67 6.63 29.76 -4.30
N LEU A 68 5.93 28.67 -4.70
CA LEU A 68 4.50 28.58 -4.61
C LEU A 68 4.02 27.14 -4.41
N ILE A 69 3.04 26.98 -3.50
CA ILE A 69 2.36 25.71 -3.25
C ILE A 69 0.85 25.90 -3.36
N TRP A 70 0.21 25.08 -4.18
CA TRP A 70 -1.24 24.97 -4.27
C TRP A 70 -1.66 23.55 -3.94
N ASP A 71 -2.13 23.34 -2.71
CA ASP A 71 -2.40 22.03 -2.12
C ASP A 71 -3.18 21.10 -3.06
N GLY A 72 -2.65 19.91 -3.27
CA GLY A 72 -3.24 18.86 -4.13
C GLY A 72 -3.26 19.19 -5.64
N ARG A 73 -2.70 20.32 -6.09
CA ARG A 73 -2.71 20.70 -7.50
C ARG A 73 -1.31 20.85 -8.10
N ILE A 74 -0.52 21.81 -7.61
CA ILE A 74 0.80 22.08 -8.16
C ILE A 74 1.75 22.68 -7.11
N LEU A 75 3.04 22.28 -7.18
CA LEU A 75 4.17 22.98 -6.57
C LEU A 75 4.94 23.66 -7.70
N ILE A 76 5.29 24.94 -7.53
CA ILE A 76 6.06 25.71 -8.50
C ILE A 76 7.36 26.17 -7.88
N GLU A 77 8.46 25.95 -8.56
CA GLU A 77 9.81 26.45 -8.26
C GLU A 77 10.27 27.38 -9.37
N MET A 78 10.57 28.61 -9.03
CA MET A 78 11.03 29.64 -9.96
C MET A 78 12.56 29.68 -10.00
N LYS A 79 13.10 30.04 -11.14
CA LYS A 79 14.52 30.38 -11.33
C LYS A 79 14.65 31.64 -12.17
N SER A 80 15.75 32.35 -12.03
CA SER A 80 16.03 33.54 -12.80
C SER A 80 16.13 33.21 -14.30
N ARG A 81 15.76 34.19 -15.14
CA ARG A 81 15.82 34.06 -16.60
C ARG A 81 17.22 33.63 -17.07
N GLY A 82 17.28 32.72 -18.03
CA GLY A 82 18.53 32.18 -18.56
C GLY A 82 19.15 31.03 -17.75
N VAL A 83 18.59 30.68 -16.60
CA VAL A 83 18.98 29.46 -15.88
C VAL A 83 18.45 28.23 -16.63
N ASP A 84 19.33 27.26 -16.89
CA ASP A 84 18.93 25.99 -17.52
C ASP A 84 18.14 25.12 -16.53
N LEU A 85 16.83 24.98 -16.76
CA LEU A 85 15.93 24.17 -15.93
C LEU A 85 16.20 22.65 -16.01
N ARG A 86 17.07 22.21 -16.94
CA ARG A 86 17.53 20.83 -17.03
C ARG A 86 18.61 20.48 -16.01
N ASP A 87 19.18 21.52 -15.32
CA ASP A 87 20.12 21.27 -14.22
C ASP A 87 19.46 20.41 -13.13
N ARG A 88 20.02 19.22 -12.93
CA ARG A 88 19.53 18.23 -11.95
C ARG A 88 19.43 18.79 -10.53
N LYS A 89 20.21 19.81 -10.17
CA LYS A 89 20.16 20.45 -8.85
C LYS A 89 18.82 21.14 -8.60
N ILE A 90 18.24 21.79 -9.63
CA ILE A 90 16.95 22.48 -9.54
C ILE A 90 15.83 21.46 -9.33
N TRP A 91 15.83 20.41 -10.14
CA TRP A 91 14.89 19.30 -9.97
C TRP A 91 15.00 18.64 -8.58
N THR A 92 16.22 18.41 -8.09
CA THR A 92 16.46 17.85 -6.75
C THR A 92 15.91 18.75 -5.67
N GLN A 93 16.08 20.06 -5.78
CA GLN A 93 15.53 21.05 -4.86
C GLN A 93 14.00 20.97 -4.80
N ALA A 94 13.32 21.03 -5.94
CA ALA A 94 11.86 20.93 -6.02
C ALA A 94 11.32 19.59 -5.52
N SER A 95 12.01 18.50 -5.80
CA SER A 95 11.69 17.16 -5.31
C SER A 95 11.81 17.04 -3.79
N LEU A 96 12.83 17.67 -3.19
CA LEU A 96 12.99 17.74 -1.74
C LEU A 96 11.86 18.56 -1.10
N TYR A 97 11.45 19.67 -1.70
CA TYR A 97 10.32 20.45 -1.22
C TYR A 97 9.02 19.67 -1.28
N TRP A 98 8.74 19.04 -2.42
CA TRP A 98 7.58 18.21 -2.58
C TRP A 98 7.53 17.04 -1.56
N SER A 99 8.65 16.34 -1.35
CA SER A 99 8.74 15.25 -0.39
C SER A 99 8.61 15.71 1.07
N GLY A 100 9.02 16.95 1.38
CA GLY A 100 8.88 17.55 2.69
C GLY A 100 7.46 18.02 3.05
N LEU A 101 6.54 18.06 2.08
CA LEU A 101 5.14 18.39 2.33
C LEU A 101 4.38 17.24 2.97
N PRO A 102 3.40 17.51 3.87
CA PRO A 102 2.43 16.52 4.32
C PRO A 102 1.72 15.85 3.15
N LYS A 103 1.46 14.54 3.26
CA LYS A 103 0.92 13.73 2.16
C LYS A 103 -0.42 14.25 1.59
N ASP A 104 -1.26 14.80 2.44
CA ASP A 104 -2.56 15.41 2.10
C ASP A 104 -2.44 16.75 1.37
N LYS A 105 -1.26 17.36 1.38
CA LYS A 105 -0.95 18.64 0.72
C LYS A 105 -0.12 18.49 -0.56
N ARG A 106 0.42 17.30 -0.83
CA ARG A 106 1.23 17.05 -2.02
C ARG A 106 0.41 17.18 -3.28
N SER A 107 0.97 17.88 -4.24
CA SER A 107 0.43 18.00 -5.59
C SER A 107 0.89 16.85 -6.48
N GLN A 108 0.07 16.43 -7.43
CA GLN A 108 0.47 15.51 -8.49
C GLN A 108 1.51 16.16 -9.41
N TYR A 109 1.35 17.48 -9.68
CA TYR A 109 2.23 18.19 -10.61
C TYR A 109 3.25 19.06 -9.88
N VAL A 110 4.47 19.08 -10.42
CA VAL A 110 5.55 20.00 -10.03
C VAL A 110 6.00 20.74 -11.29
N MET A 111 6.16 22.04 -11.20
CA MET A 111 6.58 22.90 -12.30
C MET A 111 7.84 23.68 -11.95
N LEU A 112 8.85 23.55 -12.81
CA LEU A 112 10.03 24.42 -12.77
C LEU A 112 9.82 25.51 -13.84
N CYS A 113 10.08 26.76 -13.49
CA CYS A 113 9.90 27.89 -14.42
C CYS A 113 11.04 28.90 -14.27
N ASN A 114 11.53 29.44 -15.41
CA ASN A 114 12.54 30.50 -15.46
C ASN A 114 12.07 31.76 -16.20
N PHE A 115 10.77 32.00 -16.21
CA PHE A 115 10.07 33.06 -16.95
C PHE A 115 9.91 32.80 -18.46
N ASP A 116 10.81 32.06 -19.08
CA ASP A 116 10.81 31.78 -20.52
C ASP A 116 10.36 30.36 -20.85
N GLU A 117 10.55 29.41 -19.91
CA GLU A 117 10.20 28.00 -20.06
C GLU A 117 9.46 27.47 -18.83
N PHE A 118 8.50 26.56 -19.05
CA PHE A 118 7.73 25.81 -18.07
C PHE A 118 8.03 24.32 -18.24
N HIS A 119 8.73 23.71 -17.31
CA HIS A 119 8.97 22.29 -17.26
C HIS A 119 7.98 21.64 -16.27
N ILE A 120 6.98 20.92 -16.78
CA ILE A 120 5.94 20.29 -15.96
C ILE A 120 6.31 18.83 -15.73
N TYR A 121 6.27 18.40 -14.49
CA TYR A 121 6.50 17.01 -14.07
C TYR A 121 5.23 16.42 -13.46
N ASP A 122 4.93 15.15 -13.75
CA ASP A 122 3.89 14.37 -13.07
C ASP A 122 4.55 13.42 -12.06
N PHE A 123 4.55 13.79 -10.80
CA PHE A 123 5.25 13.04 -9.75
C PHE A 123 4.61 11.71 -9.40
N ASP A 124 3.38 11.47 -9.82
CA ASP A 124 2.72 10.17 -9.67
C ASP A 124 3.11 9.18 -10.79
N ASN A 125 3.37 9.67 -12.01
CA ASN A 125 3.55 8.82 -13.18
C ASN A 125 4.89 9.01 -13.90
N GLN A 126 5.51 10.19 -13.87
CA GLN A 126 6.72 10.55 -14.61
C GLN A 126 7.59 11.51 -13.81
N HIS A 127 8.27 10.97 -12.81
CA HIS A 127 9.03 11.74 -11.83
C HIS A 127 10.36 12.30 -12.37
N ASP A 128 11.02 11.59 -13.27
CA ASP A 128 12.41 11.86 -13.70
C ASP A 128 12.55 12.84 -14.87
N GLU A 129 11.53 12.97 -15.67
CA GLU A 129 11.53 13.78 -16.89
C GLU A 129 10.23 14.60 -16.95
N PRO A 130 10.29 15.84 -17.50
CA PRO A 130 9.10 16.63 -17.64
C PRO A 130 8.10 15.97 -18.61
N VAL A 131 6.84 15.95 -18.24
CA VAL A 131 5.73 15.50 -19.10
C VAL A 131 5.46 16.52 -20.21
N ASP A 132 5.86 17.78 -19.98
CA ASP A 132 5.86 18.81 -21.02
C ASP A 132 6.92 19.89 -20.73
N ILE A 133 7.47 20.47 -21.81
CA ILE A 133 8.35 21.64 -21.79
C ILE A 133 7.71 22.66 -22.72
N ILE A 134 7.21 23.75 -22.16
CA ILE A 134 6.46 24.79 -22.87
C ILE A 134 7.23 26.09 -22.79
N ARG A 135 7.52 26.73 -23.92
CA ARG A 135 8.05 28.08 -23.95
C ARG A 135 6.94 29.10 -23.72
N LEU A 136 7.30 30.24 -23.14
CA LEU A 136 6.37 31.31 -22.83
C LEU A 136 5.49 31.69 -24.06
N GLU A 137 6.12 31.84 -25.24
CA GLU A 137 5.46 32.18 -26.50
C GLU A 137 4.50 31.09 -27.04
N GLU A 138 4.70 29.83 -26.61
CA GLU A 138 3.84 28.69 -26.97
C GLU A 138 2.62 28.54 -26.06
N LEU A 139 2.63 29.22 -24.90
CA LEU A 139 1.64 29.05 -23.85
C LEU A 139 0.17 29.14 -24.32
N PRO A 140 -0.22 30.12 -25.17
CA PRO A 140 -1.60 30.18 -25.68
C PRO A 140 -2.02 28.95 -26.50
N LYS A 141 -1.07 28.27 -27.18
CA LYS A 141 -1.30 27.06 -28.00
C LYS A 141 -1.34 25.80 -27.14
N CYS A 142 -0.72 25.84 -25.94
CA CYS A 142 -0.54 24.72 -25.04
C CYS A 142 -1.48 24.78 -23.80
N GLU A 143 -2.59 25.51 -23.88
CA GLU A 143 -3.57 25.67 -22.77
C GLU A 143 -4.04 24.34 -22.18
N ALA A 144 -4.18 23.31 -23.01
CA ALA A 144 -4.61 21.99 -22.61
C ALA A 144 -3.66 21.30 -21.59
N ALA A 145 -2.36 21.61 -21.62
CA ALA A 145 -1.37 21.13 -20.67
C ALA A 145 -1.60 21.68 -19.24
N PHE A 146 -2.23 22.83 -19.12
CA PHE A 146 -2.54 23.48 -17.85
C PHE A 146 -4.00 23.27 -17.39
N SER A 147 -4.71 22.31 -17.95
CA SER A 147 -6.13 22.06 -17.59
C SER A 147 -6.32 21.70 -16.11
N PHE A 148 -5.30 21.15 -15.42
CA PHE A 148 -5.28 20.91 -13.97
C PHE A 148 -5.42 22.21 -13.14
N MET A 149 -5.07 23.36 -13.68
CA MET A 149 -5.29 24.67 -13.03
C MET A 149 -6.79 24.95 -12.78
N ARG A 150 -7.72 24.27 -13.45
CA ARG A 150 -9.18 24.56 -13.44
C ARG A 150 -10.05 23.47 -12.82
N GLY A 151 -9.54 22.64 -11.99
CA GLY A 151 -10.29 21.55 -11.37
C GLY A 151 -9.87 20.17 -11.90
N ASN A 152 -10.75 19.17 -11.86
CA ASN A 152 -10.41 17.77 -12.14
C ASN A 152 -10.42 17.43 -13.65
N LYS A 153 -9.88 18.27 -14.51
CA LYS A 153 -9.70 17.95 -15.92
C LYS A 153 -8.31 17.37 -16.16
N THR A 154 -8.24 16.25 -16.84
CA THR A 154 -6.97 15.61 -17.23
C THR A 154 -6.23 16.52 -18.22
N PRO A 155 -4.99 16.93 -17.95
CA PRO A 155 -4.19 17.71 -18.87
C PRO A 155 -3.72 16.85 -20.06
N LEU A 156 -3.44 17.49 -21.20
CA LEU A 156 -2.87 16.85 -22.38
C LEU A 156 -1.42 17.31 -22.52
N PHE A 157 -0.48 16.38 -22.33
CA PHE A 157 0.95 16.64 -22.40
C PHE A 157 1.57 16.04 -23.67
N ARG A 158 2.55 16.74 -24.26
CA ARG A 158 3.27 16.31 -25.47
C ARG A 158 4.26 15.16 -25.24
N ASN A 159 4.71 14.95 -24.00
CA ASN A 159 5.66 13.92 -23.63
C ASN A 159 5.10 13.04 -22.48
N ASN A 160 3.83 12.65 -22.58
CA ASN A 160 3.21 11.73 -21.63
C ASN A 160 3.66 10.29 -21.95
N GLN A 161 4.79 9.89 -21.36
CA GLN A 161 5.38 8.56 -21.60
C GLN A 161 4.49 7.42 -21.17
N LYS A 162 3.57 7.66 -20.20
CA LYS A 162 2.59 6.67 -19.79
C LYS A 162 1.60 6.36 -20.92
N GLU A 163 0.98 7.38 -21.51
CA GLU A 163 0.03 7.21 -22.63
C GLU A 163 0.72 6.60 -23.85
N ILE A 164 1.94 7.05 -24.18
CA ILE A 164 2.74 6.48 -25.28
C ILE A 164 3.00 5.00 -25.04
N THR A 165 3.31 4.62 -23.79
CA THR A 165 3.58 3.22 -23.40
C THR A 165 2.30 2.37 -23.46
N GLU A 166 1.17 2.92 -22.96
CA GLU A 166 -0.14 2.26 -23.02
C GLU A 166 -0.55 1.99 -24.48
N ASP A 167 -0.39 2.96 -25.38
CA ASP A 167 -0.69 2.81 -26.81
C ASP A 167 0.23 1.77 -27.49
N ALA A 168 1.53 1.82 -27.25
CA ALA A 168 2.50 0.86 -27.80
C ALA A 168 2.20 -0.58 -27.31
N ALA A 169 1.86 -0.73 -26.03
CA ALA A 169 1.55 -2.03 -25.46
C ALA A 169 0.19 -2.57 -25.96
N GLU A 170 -0.80 -1.71 -26.19
CA GLU A 170 -2.09 -2.11 -26.76
C GLU A 170 -1.91 -2.62 -28.19
N ARG A 171 -1.13 -1.93 -29.03
CA ARG A 171 -0.82 -2.37 -30.40
C ARG A 171 -0.18 -3.74 -30.44
N LEU A 172 0.81 -3.98 -29.58
CA LEU A 172 1.46 -5.29 -29.48
C LEU A 172 0.60 -6.37 -28.84
N GLY A 173 -0.22 -6.01 -27.86
CA GLY A 173 -1.20 -6.92 -27.26
C GLY A 173 -2.22 -7.41 -28.28
N ASN A 174 -2.63 -6.55 -29.21
CA ASN A 174 -3.51 -6.92 -30.32
C ASN A 174 -2.83 -7.90 -31.27
N LEU A 175 -1.58 -7.62 -31.71
CA LEU A 175 -0.79 -8.55 -32.53
C LEU A 175 -0.64 -9.91 -31.84
N TYR A 176 -0.24 -9.91 -30.57
CA TYR A 176 -0.08 -11.13 -29.79
C TYR A 176 -1.38 -11.96 -29.72
N ASN A 177 -2.52 -11.31 -29.46
CA ASN A 177 -3.82 -11.97 -29.39
C ASN A 177 -4.24 -12.59 -30.74
N ILE A 178 -3.93 -11.93 -31.86
CA ILE A 178 -4.18 -12.47 -33.22
C ILE A 178 -3.31 -13.71 -33.43
N LEU A 179 -2.02 -13.66 -33.14
CA LEU A 179 -1.09 -14.79 -33.27
C LEU A 179 -1.53 -15.99 -32.43
N ILE A 180 -1.92 -15.76 -31.16
CA ILE A 180 -2.41 -16.85 -30.31
C ILE A 180 -3.71 -17.47 -30.84
N ALA A 181 -4.63 -16.65 -31.33
CA ALA A 181 -5.89 -17.14 -31.88
C ALA A 181 -5.63 -18.05 -33.10
N ARG A 182 -4.72 -17.64 -34.00
CA ARG A 182 -4.29 -18.44 -35.16
C ARG A 182 -3.55 -19.71 -34.76
N GLY A 183 -2.57 -19.63 -33.85
CA GLY A 183 -1.79 -20.77 -33.37
C GLY A 183 -2.60 -21.81 -32.57
N SER A 184 -3.78 -21.43 -32.05
CA SER A 184 -4.68 -22.33 -31.35
C SER A 184 -5.68 -23.08 -32.25
N ASP A 185 -5.78 -22.74 -33.54
CA ASP A 185 -6.61 -23.47 -34.51
C ASP A 185 -6.01 -24.85 -34.75
N LEU A 186 -6.80 -25.89 -34.44
CA LEU A 186 -6.40 -27.29 -34.47
C LEU A 186 -6.02 -27.78 -35.88
N LYS A 187 -6.40 -27.05 -36.92
CA LYS A 187 -6.08 -27.38 -38.30
C LYS A 187 -4.69 -26.92 -38.78
N TRP A 188 -4.11 -25.88 -38.11
CA TRP A 188 -2.89 -25.19 -38.57
C TRP A 188 -1.94 -24.87 -37.42
N ARG A 189 -1.59 -25.85 -36.56
CA ARG A 189 -0.57 -25.66 -35.51
C ARG A 189 0.82 -25.45 -36.10
N GLU A 190 1.12 -24.27 -36.58
CA GLU A 190 2.45 -23.91 -37.07
C GLU A 190 3.43 -23.58 -35.95
N TYR A 191 2.93 -23.10 -34.80
CA TYR A 191 3.73 -22.71 -33.65
C TYR A 191 2.95 -22.82 -32.32
N SER A 192 3.69 -22.93 -31.21
CA SER A 192 3.13 -22.95 -29.87
C SER A 192 2.93 -21.53 -29.33
N GLU A 193 2.11 -21.40 -28.28
CA GLU A 193 1.90 -20.15 -27.55
C GLU A 193 3.23 -19.55 -27.07
N VAL A 194 4.14 -20.38 -26.52
CA VAL A 194 5.47 -19.97 -26.06
C VAL A 194 6.33 -19.42 -27.20
N GLN A 195 6.23 -20.00 -28.39
CA GLN A 195 6.96 -19.52 -29.58
C GLN A 195 6.42 -18.17 -30.06
N ALA A 196 5.10 -17.98 -30.06
CA ALA A 196 4.49 -16.68 -30.38
C ALA A 196 4.87 -15.60 -29.37
N GLN A 197 4.89 -15.92 -28.07
CA GLN A 197 5.36 -15.02 -27.02
C GLN A 197 6.81 -14.56 -27.26
N ARG A 198 7.70 -15.54 -27.50
CA ARG A 198 9.13 -15.26 -27.74
C ARG A 198 9.31 -14.41 -28.99
N PHE A 199 8.60 -14.71 -30.08
CA PHE A 199 8.63 -13.92 -31.31
C PHE A 199 8.22 -12.47 -31.08
N VAL A 200 7.14 -12.21 -30.35
CA VAL A 200 6.69 -10.84 -30.03
C VAL A 200 7.72 -10.13 -29.16
N LEU A 201 8.31 -10.79 -28.16
CA LEU A 201 9.37 -10.19 -27.34
C LEU A 201 10.64 -9.88 -28.16
N GLN A 202 10.98 -10.72 -29.14
CA GLN A 202 12.08 -10.45 -30.08
C GLN A 202 11.80 -9.22 -30.93
N CYS A 203 10.55 -9.04 -31.42
CA CYS A 203 10.13 -7.82 -32.10
C CYS A 203 10.23 -6.58 -31.19
N VAL A 204 9.76 -6.68 -29.93
CA VAL A 204 9.86 -5.58 -28.95
C VAL A 204 11.31 -5.14 -28.76
N LEU A 205 12.21 -6.09 -28.50
CA LEU A 205 13.62 -5.75 -28.29
C LEU A 205 14.26 -5.17 -29.58
N ALA A 206 13.87 -5.65 -30.75
CA ALA A 206 14.36 -5.12 -32.03
C ALA A 206 13.88 -3.66 -32.26
N MET A 207 12.61 -3.33 -31.93
CA MET A 207 12.09 -1.95 -32.02
C MET A 207 12.80 -1.02 -31.04
N PHE A 208 13.00 -1.44 -29.77
CA PHE A 208 13.82 -0.68 -28.84
C PHE A 208 15.26 -0.48 -29.33
N ALA A 209 15.87 -1.54 -29.86
CA ALA A 209 17.24 -1.48 -30.38
C ALA A 209 17.35 -0.52 -31.57
N GLU A 210 16.36 -0.49 -32.42
CA GLU A 210 16.29 0.42 -33.58
C GLU A 210 16.24 1.88 -33.12
N ASP A 211 15.29 2.23 -32.27
CA ASP A 211 15.09 3.59 -31.78
C ASP A 211 16.23 4.09 -30.86
N LEU A 212 16.95 3.17 -30.21
CA LEU A 212 18.17 3.46 -29.48
C LEU A 212 19.43 3.57 -30.39
N ASN A 213 19.30 3.49 -31.71
CA ASN A 213 20.37 3.45 -32.69
C ASN A 213 21.37 2.30 -32.50
N LEU A 214 20.92 1.18 -31.98
CA LEU A 214 21.68 -0.05 -31.86
C LEU A 214 21.52 -0.97 -33.12
N LEU A 215 20.39 -0.82 -33.83
CA LEU A 215 20.20 -1.36 -35.18
C LEU A 215 20.35 -0.22 -36.22
N PRO A 216 21.05 -0.48 -37.34
CA PRO A 216 21.32 0.56 -38.36
C PRO A 216 20.05 0.91 -39.14
N ASP A 217 19.91 2.20 -39.50
CA ASP A 217 18.98 2.71 -40.55
C ASP A 217 17.52 2.18 -40.45
N GLN A 218 16.94 2.12 -39.30
CA GLN A 218 15.57 1.58 -39.09
C GLN A 218 15.38 0.19 -39.73
N LEU A 219 16.32 -0.70 -39.50
CA LEU A 219 16.40 -2.00 -40.20
C LEU A 219 15.19 -2.90 -39.92
N PHE A 220 14.68 -2.92 -38.65
CA PHE A 220 13.52 -3.71 -38.29
C PHE A 220 12.26 -3.19 -39.03
N THR A 221 12.01 -1.88 -38.92
CA THR A 221 10.88 -1.23 -39.60
C THR A 221 10.94 -1.42 -41.12
N ARG A 222 12.13 -1.34 -41.73
CA ARG A 222 12.32 -1.62 -43.16
C ARG A 222 12.01 -3.08 -43.50
N CYS A 223 12.44 -4.03 -42.66
CA CYS A 223 12.09 -5.44 -42.90
C CYS A 223 10.57 -5.66 -42.88
N VAL A 224 9.85 -5.05 -41.96
CA VAL A 224 8.38 -5.14 -41.91
C VAL A 224 7.73 -4.50 -43.15
N LYS A 225 8.19 -3.33 -43.56
CA LYS A 225 7.70 -2.66 -44.80
C LYS A 225 7.95 -3.49 -46.04
N ASP A 226 9.15 -4.06 -46.18
CA ASP A 226 9.49 -4.93 -47.32
C ASP A 226 8.58 -6.17 -47.39
N CYS A 227 8.18 -6.72 -46.22
CA CYS A 227 7.20 -7.82 -46.18
C CYS A 227 5.84 -7.37 -46.72
N ILE A 228 5.40 -6.16 -46.41
CA ILE A 228 4.11 -5.60 -46.84
C ILE A 228 4.14 -5.23 -48.33
N GLU A 229 5.13 -4.40 -48.73
CA GLU A 229 5.19 -3.78 -50.06
C GLU A 229 5.71 -4.73 -51.13
N GLN A 230 6.78 -5.49 -50.82
CA GLN A 230 7.46 -6.38 -51.76
C GLN A 230 7.00 -7.83 -51.62
N LYS A 231 6.11 -8.14 -50.68
CA LYS A 231 5.61 -9.48 -50.39
C LYS A 231 6.71 -10.51 -50.15
N ILE A 232 7.81 -10.07 -49.49
CA ILE A 232 8.88 -10.96 -49.05
C ILE A 232 8.42 -11.65 -47.73
N SER A 233 8.78 -12.92 -47.61
CA SER A 233 8.45 -13.72 -46.40
C SER A 233 8.96 -13.09 -45.12
N SER A 234 8.09 -12.85 -44.15
CA SER A 234 8.44 -12.38 -42.84
C SER A 234 9.22 -13.45 -42.05
N TYR A 235 8.98 -14.73 -42.34
CA TYR A 235 9.75 -15.84 -41.80
C TYR A 235 11.24 -15.69 -42.12
N ASP A 236 11.56 -15.31 -43.35
CA ASP A 236 12.94 -15.12 -43.81
C ASP A 236 13.54 -13.80 -43.34
N LEU A 237 12.81 -12.67 -43.48
CA LEU A 237 13.36 -11.37 -43.15
C LEU A 237 13.51 -11.17 -41.64
N LEU A 238 12.45 -11.35 -40.88
CA LEU A 238 12.54 -11.18 -39.42
C LEU A 238 13.35 -12.28 -38.77
N GLY A 239 13.20 -13.53 -39.23
CA GLY A 239 14.01 -14.65 -38.79
C GLY A 239 15.50 -14.47 -39.08
N GLY A 240 15.86 -13.92 -40.25
CA GLY A 240 17.22 -13.56 -40.62
C GLY A 240 17.79 -12.46 -39.73
N LEU A 241 17.01 -11.41 -39.48
CA LEU A 241 17.40 -10.33 -38.55
C LEU A 241 17.68 -10.87 -37.13
N PHE A 242 16.78 -11.68 -36.58
CA PHE A 242 16.97 -12.26 -35.22
C PHE A 242 18.17 -13.19 -35.15
N LYS A 243 18.44 -13.97 -36.21
CA LYS A 243 19.68 -14.76 -36.34
C LYS A 243 20.94 -13.89 -36.33
N ALA A 244 20.92 -12.77 -37.07
CA ALA A 244 22.02 -11.82 -37.10
C ALA A 244 22.25 -11.17 -35.72
N MET A 245 21.17 -10.81 -35.00
CA MET A 245 21.25 -10.29 -33.65
C MET A 245 21.83 -11.29 -32.64
N ASN A 246 21.83 -12.59 -32.95
CA ASN A 246 22.42 -13.65 -32.12
C ASN A 246 23.86 -14.04 -32.52
N GLN A 247 24.41 -13.46 -33.60
CA GLN A 247 25.78 -13.78 -34.07
C GLN A 247 26.83 -12.89 -33.40
N ARG A 248 27.75 -13.49 -32.60
CA ARG A 248 28.82 -12.76 -31.90
C ARG A 248 29.84 -12.12 -32.87
N GLU A 249 30.11 -12.79 -33.96
CA GLU A 249 31.12 -12.35 -34.93
C GLU A 249 30.55 -11.36 -35.97
N GLY A 250 29.29 -11.03 -35.88
CA GLY A 250 28.58 -10.21 -36.85
C GLY A 250 28.30 -10.92 -38.16
N THR A 251 27.59 -10.26 -39.08
CA THR A 251 27.31 -10.78 -40.43
C THR A 251 28.27 -10.10 -41.39
N PRO A 252 29.12 -10.83 -42.15
CA PRO A 252 30.19 -10.23 -42.93
C PRO A 252 29.71 -9.44 -44.14
N SER A 253 28.52 -9.69 -44.65
CA SER A 253 27.96 -9.01 -45.83
C SER A 253 26.44 -9.12 -45.86
N GLY A 254 25.81 -8.39 -46.81
CA GLY A 254 24.36 -8.43 -47.05
C GLY A 254 23.57 -7.47 -46.16
N ARG A 255 22.24 -7.70 -46.10
CA ARG A 255 21.26 -6.80 -45.42
C ARG A 255 21.56 -6.59 -43.92
N TYR A 256 22.13 -7.58 -43.24
CA TYR A 256 22.35 -7.57 -41.80
C TYR A 256 23.83 -7.30 -41.42
N LYS A 257 24.67 -6.81 -42.31
CA LYS A 257 26.12 -6.63 -42.16
C LYS A 257 26.50 -5.85 -40.88
N ASP A 258 25.76 -4.80 -40.58
CA ASP A 258 26.11 -3.90 -39.48
C ASP A 258 25.32 -4.21 -38.20
N VAL A 259 24.61 -5.35 -38.17
CA VAL A 259 23.86 -5.79 -36.99
C VAL A 259 24.86 -6.32 -35.96
N LYS A 260 24.86 -5.68 -34.77
CA LYS A 260 25.67 -6.10 -33.64
C LYS A 260 25.01 -7.26 -32.88
N TYR A 261 25.82 -8.03 -32.14
CA TYR A 261 25.33 -9.08 -31.27
C TYR A 261 24.44 -8.48 -30.17
N PHE A 262 23.23 -9.01 -30.07
CA PHE A 262 22.28 -8.75 -29.00
C PHE A 262 22.10 -10.01 -28.15
N ASN A 263 21.85 -9.84 -26.87
CA ASN A 263 21.60 -10.84 -25.86
C ASN A 263 21.28 -12.27 -26.36
N GLY A 264 22.20 -13.19 -26.17
CA GLY A 264 22.07 -14.60 -26.55
C GLY A 264 20.89 -15.35 -25.91
N GLY A 265 20.34 -14.90 -24.78
CA GLY A 265 19.22 -15.56 -24.10
C GLY A 265 17.92 -15.51 -24.91
N LEU A 266 17.44 -14.31 -25.25
CA LEU A 266 16.19 -14.14 -26.00
C LEU A 266 16.30 -14.61 -27.45
N PHE A 267 17.44 -14.36 -28.10
CA PHE A 267 17.70 -14.75 -29.49
C PHE A 267 18.39 -16.12 -29.65
N LYS A 268 18.69 -16.84 -28.55
CA LYS A 268 19.27 -18.19 -28.58
C LYS A 268 18.33 -19.17 -29.29
N GLU A 269 17.05 -19.07 -29.06
CA GLU A 269 16.02 -19.83 -29.72
C GLU A 269 15.18 -18.91 -30.57
N ILE A 270 15.21 -19.10 -31.87
CA ILE A 270 14.50 -18.28 -32.85
C ILE A 270 13.47 -19.17 -33.52
N HIS A 271 12.21 -18.78 -33.39
CA HIS A 271 11.08 -19.42 -34.04
C HIS A 271 10.43 -18.41 -34.99
N PRO A 272 10.92 -18.29 -36.24
CA PRO A 272 10.33 -17.37 -37.18
C PRO A 272 8.87 -17.74 -37.45
N ILE A 273 8.04 -16.74 -37.59
CA ILE A 273 6.61 -16.89 -37.90
C ILE A 273 6.33 -16.17 -39.25
N GLU A 274 5.68 -16.88 -40.14
CA GLU A 274 5.13 -16.23 -41.34
C GLU A 274 3.88 -15.44 -40.95
N LEU A 275 3.94 -14.11 -41.10
CA LEU A 275 2.89 -13.21 -40.69
C LEU A 275 1.92 -12.95 -41.85
N GLU A 276 0.64 -12.95 -41.56
CA GLU A 276 -0.40 -12.52 -42.48
C GLU A 276 -0.40 -10.99 -42.62
N ILE A 277 -0.99 -10.46 -43.69
CA ILE A 277 -0.99 -9.02 -43.98
C ILE A 277 -1.58 -8.18 -42.84
N GLY A 278 -2.62 -8.67 -42.19
CA GLY A 278 -3.21 -7.99 -41.01
C GLY A 278 -2.27 -7.94 -39.80
N GLU A 279 -1.48 -8.99 -39.59
CA GLU A 279 -0.46 -9.08 -38.55
C GLU A 279 0.75 -8.18 -38.86
N LEU A 280 1.17 -8.12 -40.13
CA LEU A 280 2.22 -7.21 -40.60
C LEU A 280 1.83 -5.75 -40.44
N ILE A 281 0.59 -5.36 -40.75
CA ILE A 281 0.08 -4.00 -40.55
C ILE A 281 0.05 -3.65 -39.04
N ALA A 282 -0.37 -4.60 -38.19
CA ALA A 282 -0.35 -4.38 -36.76
C ALA A 282 1.09 -4.21 -36.23
N LEU A 283 2.03 -5.01 -36.73
CA LEU A 283 3.45 -4.92 -36.35
C LEU A 283 4.09 -3.61 -36.87
N GLU A 284 3.77 -3.18 -38.09
CA GLU A 284 4.21 -1.87 -38.63
C GLU A 284 3.69 -0.72 -37.75
N SER A 285 2.40 -0.78 -37.38
CA SER A 285 1.82 0.22 -36.49
C SER A 285 2.55 0.30 -35.14
N ALA A 286 2.96 -0.83 -34.59
CA ALA A 286 3.76 -0.88 -33.35
C ALA A 286 5.19 -0.37 -33.58
N ALA A 287 5.83 -0.70 -34.71
CA ALA A 287 7.18 -0.27 -35.04
C ALA A 287 7.28 1.25 -35.30
N ASN A 288 6.20 1.90 -35.75
CA ASN A 288 6.16 3.36 -35.94
C ASN A 288 5.94 4.14 -34.60
N ALA A 289 5.80 3.50 -33.46
CA ALA A 289 5.77 4.18 -32.15
C ALA A 289 7.18 4.65 -31.77
N ASP A 290 7.28 5.73 -30.98
CA ASP A 290 8.58 6.22 -30.45
C ASP A 290 8.98 5.38 -29.21
N TRP A 291 9.72 4.30 -29.43
CA TRP A 291 10.16 3.38 -28.36
C TRP A 291 11.16 4.02 -27.41
N THR A 292 11.80 5.14 -27.74
CA THR A 292 12.66 5.88 -26.81
C THR A 292 11.88 6.47 -25.65
N LYS A 293 10.58 6.69 -25.83
CA LYS A 293 9.66 7.22 -24.81
C LYS A 293 8.83 6.14 -24.11
N VAL A 294 8.86 4.90 -24.62
CA VAL A 294 8.18 3.78 -23.97
C VAL A 294 8.91 3.42 -22.68
N ARG A 295 8.18 3.39 -21.56
CA ARG A 295 8.73 3.02 -20.26
C ARG A 295 8.71 1.50 -20.06
N PRO A 296 9.85 0.85 -19.92
CA PRO A 296 9.90 -0.61 -19.71
C PRO A 296 9.13 -1.10 -18.48
N SER A 297 9.12 -0.31 -17.40
CA SER A 297 8.38 -0.59 -16.16
C SER A 297 6.86 -0.65 -16.34
N ILE A 298 6.32 0.14 -17.26
CA ILE A 298 4.89 0.16 -17.59
C ILE A 298 4.56 -0.93 -18.60
N PHE A 299 5.41 -1.07 -19.61
CA PHE A 299 5.23 -2.02 -20.71
C PHE A 299 5.09 -3.46 -20.20
N GLY A 300 5.96 -3.89 -19.28
CA GLY A 300 5.95 -5.22 -18.72
C GLY A 300 4.60 -5.59 -18.10
N ASN A 301 4.04 -4.70 -17.30
CA ASN A 301 2.76 -4.92 -16.60
C ASN A 301 1.56 -5.01 -17.56
N ILE A 302 1.54 -4.16 -18.59
CA ILE A 302 0.44 -4.16 -19.57
C ILE A 302 0.45 -5.46 -20.37
N PHE A 303 1.64 -5.93 -20.74
CA PHE A 303 1.80 -7.15 -21.51
C PHE A 303 1.48 -8.40 -20.69
N GLU A 304 1.86 -8.44 -19.41
CA GLU A 304 1.53 -9.49 -18.44
C GLU A 304 0.01 -9.55 -18.20
N GLY A 305 -0.65 -8.39 -18.02
CA GLY A 305 -2.10 -8.31 -17.85
C GLY A 305 -2.90 -8.75 -19.10
N ALA A 306 -2.38 -8.56 -20.29
CA ALA A 306 -2.99 -9.07 -21.52
C ALA A 306 -2.95 -10.62 -21.59
N TYR A 307 -1.96 -11.24 -20.94
CA TYR A 307 -1.77 -12.69 -20.85
C TYR A 307 -2.68 -13.36 -19.81
N GLU A 308 -2.82 -12.81 -18.61
CA GLU A 308 -3.60 -13.41 -17.52
C GLU A 308 -5.10 -13.49 -17.79
N ASN A 309 -5.66 -12.57 -18.56
CA ASN A 309 -7.10 -12.51 -18.87
C ASN A 309 -7.65 -13.71 -19.64
N LYS A 310 -6.82 -14.62 -20.14
CA LYS A 310 -7.28 -15.84 -20.83
C LYS A 310 -7.60 -17.02 -19.90
N GLN A 311 -6.99 -17.08 -18.73
CA GLN A 311 -7.24 -18.18 -17.79
C GLN A 311 -8.62 -18.08 -17.12
N ASP A 312 -9.17 -16.87 -16.97
CA ASP A 312 -10.47 -16.62 -16.31
C ASP A 312 -11.70 -16.66 -17.25
N LYS A 313 -11.55 -16.79 -18.56
CA LYS A 313 -12.67 -16.78 -19.55
C LYS A 313 -13.63 -17.98 -19.49
N LYS A 314 -13.53 -18.88 -18.51
CA LYS A 314 -14.53 -19.96 -18.27
C LYS A 314 -15.79 -19.48 -17.54
N LYS A 315 -15.91 -18.19 -17.14
CA LYS A 315 -17.14 -17.61 -16.56
C LYS A 315 -17.64 -16.45 -17.42
N LYS A 316 -18.84 -16.62 -18.03
CA LYS A 316 -19.52 -15.63 -18.90
C LYS A 316 -19.70 -14.28 -18.21
N PRO A 317 -19.30 -13.15 -18.79
CA PRO A 317 -19.59 -11.81 -18.26
C PRO A 317 -20.99 -11.33 -18.67
N LYS A 318 -21.72 -10.69 -17.75
CA LYS A 318 -22.92 -9.89 -18.06
C LYS A 318 -22.52 -8.54 -18.62
N PRO A 319 -23.16 -8.02 -19.69
CA PRO A 319 -22.81 -6.73 -20.26
C PRO A 319 -23.31 -5.58 -19.38
N SER A 320 -22.42 -4.72 -18.91
CA SER A 320 -22.75 -3.41 -18.34
C SER A 320 -22.30 -2.30 -19.30
N LYS A 321 -23.19 -1.34 -19.55
CA LYS A 321 -22.96 -0.17 -20.42
C LYS A 321 -21.97 0.79 -19.76
N GLY A 322 -20.95 1.22 -20.49
CA GLY A 322 -20.24 2.49 -20.27
C GLY A 322 -19.18 2.48 -19.17
N SER A 323 -18.27 1.50 -19.14
CA SER A 323 -17.08 1.58 -18.30
C SER A 323 -15.82 1.47 -19.15
N ASP A 324 -14.89 2.37 -18.90
CA ASP A 324 -13.52 2.46 -19.41
C ASP A 324 -12.91 1.07 -19.66
N LEU A 325 -12.27 0.89 -20.79
CA LEU A 325 -11.49 -0.32 -21.15
C LEU A 325 -10.45 -0.69 -20.08
N ARG A 326 -10.02 0.29 -19.29
CA ARG A 326 -9.10 0.16 -18.13
C ARG A 326 -9.61 -0.77 -17.02
N HIS A 327 -10.93 -0.89 -16.83
CA HIS A 327 -11.52 -1.80 -15.84
C HIS A 327 -11.74 -3.23 -16.34
N LYS A 328 -11.59 -3.45 -17.66
CA LYS A 328 -11.84 -4.77 -18.26
C LYS A 328 -10.66 -5.73 -18.18
N HIS A 329 -9.45 -5.25 -17.97
CA HIS A 329 -8.24 -6.06 -18.12
C HIS A 329 -7.45 -6.33 -16.82
N GLY A 330 -7.91 -5.87 -15.64
CA GLY A 330 -7.29 -6.22 -14.34
C GLY A 330 -5.77 -5.97 -14.28
N ILE A 331 -5.29 -4.93 -15.00
CA ILE A 331 -3.85 -4.66 -15.08
C ILE A 331 -3.42 -4.00 -13.77
N HIS A 332 -2.62 -4.72 -12.99
CA HIS A 332 -2.08 -4.28 -11.71
C HIS A 332 -0.75 -3.55 -11.93
N PHE A 333 -0.79 -2.24 -12.06
CA PHE A 333 0.40 -1.43 -12.24
C PHE A 333 0.97 -0.97 -10.89
N THR A 334 2.20 -1.38 -10.57
CA THR A 334 2.97 -0.79 -9.46
C THR A 334 3.58 0.52 -9.93
N SER A 335 3.16 1.65 -9.37
CA SER A 335 3.69 2.96 -9.75
C SER A 335 5.18 3.08 -9.40
N GLU A 336 5.92 3.87 -10.20
CA GLU A 336 7.32 4.16 -9.91
C GLU A 336 7.49 4.82 -8.53
N GLY A 337 6.52 5.66 -8.12
CA GLY A 337 6.48 6.25 -6.78
C GLY A 337 6.41 5.22 -5.66
N ASP A 338 5.66 4.12 -5.85
CA ASP A 338 5.58 3.04 -4.85
C ASP A 338 6.85 2.16 -4.85
N ILE A 339 7.44 1.88 -6.01
CA ILE A 339 8.73 1.19 -6.12
C ILE A 339 9.83 1.99 -5.41
N ASN A 340 9.84 3.31 -5.57
CA ASN A 340 10.82 4.19 -4.95
C ASN A 340 10.75 4.21 -3.42
N LYS A 341 9.60 3.91 -2.80
CA LYS A 341 9.50 3.74 -1.34
C LYS A 341 10.27 2.52 -0.81
N ILE A 342 10.72 1.66 -1.71
CA ILE A 342 11.55 0.50 -1.41
C ILE A 342 12.98 0.73 -1.90
N VAL A 343 13.17 1.07 -3.16
CA VAL A 343 14.49 1.20 -3.77
C VAL A 343 15.31 2.31 -3.11
N LEU A 344 14.70 3.49 -2.87
CA LEU A 344 15.43 4.60 -2.26
C LEU A 344 15.95 4.28 -0.85
N PRO A 345 15.15 3.83 0.13
CA PRO A 345 15.66 3.55 1.48
C PRO A 345 16.52 2.29 1.58
N THR A 346 16.32 1.31 0.69
CA THR A 346 17.05 0.04 0.74
C THR A 346 18.40 0.13 0.03
N ILE A 347 18.49 0.84 -1.10
CA ILE A 347 19.67 0.87 -1.98
C ILE A 347 20.24 2.28 -2.11
N THR A 348 19.47 3.20 -2.69
CA THR A 348 19.98 4.49 -3.16
C THR A 348 20.53 5.37 -2.04
N ASN A 349 19.79 5.51 -0.93
CA ASN A 349 20.17 6.35 0.20
C ASN A 349 21.43 5.79 0.90
N TYR A 350 21.49 4.47 1.06
CA TYR A 350 22.65 3.79 1.66
C TYR A 350 23.96 4.13 0.91
N TRP A 351 23.94 4.03 -0.40
CA TRP A 351 25.13 4.33 -1.22
C TRP A 351 25.42 5.83 -1.28
N ARG A 352 24.39 6.65 -1.44
CA ARG A 352 24.55 8.11 -1.47
C ARG A 352 25.21 8.63 -0.18
N ASP A 353 24.74 8.20 1.00
CA ASP A 353 25.27 8.65 2.28
C ASP A 353 26.76 8.25 2.45
N ARG A 354 27.12 7.04 2.04
CA ARG A 354 28.52 6.56 2.04
C ARG A 354 29.42 7.35 1.08
N ILE A 355 28.93 7.60 -0.13
CA ILE A 355 29.65 8.41 -1.11
C ILE A 355 29.83 9.85 -0.62
N GLU A 356 28.78 10.45 -0.05
CA GLU A 356 28.86 11.81 0.51
C GLU A 356 29.84 11.90 1.68
N ALA A 357 29.93 10.89 2.52
CA ALA A 357 30.86 10.82 3.65
C ALA A 357 32.32 10.65 3.23
N ALA A 358 32.62 10.08 2.06
CA ALA A 358 33.97 9.86 1.56
C ALA A 358 34.66 11.18 1.21
N LYS A 359 35.89 11.37 1.71
CA LYS A 359 36.66 12.61 1.53
C LYS A 359 37.87 12.48 0.61
N THR A 360 38.33 11.24 0.39
CA THR A 360 39.55 10.96 -0.39
C THR A 360 39.25 10.14 -1.64
N LEU A 361 40.11 10.29 -2.66
CA LEU A 361 40.01 9.49 -3.88
C LEU A 361 40.10 7.99 -3.59
N SER A 362 40.98 7.56 -2.69
CA SER A 362 41.12 6.15 -2.31
C SER A 362 39.84 5.58 -1.71
N GLN A 363 39.14 6.35 -0.85
CA GLN A 363 37.84 5.95 -0.30
C GLN A 363 36.79 5.82 -1.40
N LEU A 364 36.70 6.74 -2.35
CA LEU A 364 35.77 6.67 -3.47
C LEU A 364 36.07 5.49 -4.40
N GLN A 365 37.37 5.18 -4.63
CA GLN A 365 37.76 4.01 -5.42
C GLN A 365 37.36 2.68 -4.73
N SER A 366 37.54 2.58 -3.40
CA SER A 366 37.06 1.43 -2.64
C SER A 366 35.54 1.28 -2.76
N LEU A 367 34.79 2.36 -2.59
CA LEU A 367 33.33 2.35 -2.75
C LEU A 367 32.90 1.94 -4.18
N HIS A 368 33.65 2.36 -5.19
CA HIS A 368 33.34 1.98 -6.58
C HIS A 368 33.56 0.46 -6.83
N GLN A 369 34.57 -0.13 -6.24
CA GLN A 369 34.79 -1.58 -6.29
C GLN A 369 33.70 -2.34 -5.52
N GLU A 370 33.36 -1.89 -4.31
CA GLU A 370 32.25 -2.47 -3.54
C GLU A 370 30.93 -2.36 -4.31
N LEU A 371 30.63 -1.21 -4.93
CA LEU A 371 29.44 -1.00 -5.72
C LEU A 371 29.37 -1.96 -6.92
N SER A 372 30.50 -2.26 -7.55
CA SER A 372 30.58 -3.21 -8.67
C SER A 372 30.28 -4.67 -8.28
N ALA A 373 30.46 -5.01 -7.01
CA ALA A 373 30.19 -6.34 -6.47
C ALA A 373 28.80 -6.45 -5.79
N TYR A 374 28.11 -5.33 -5.61
CA TYR A 374 26.83 -5.24 -4.90
C TYR A 374 25.69 -5.97 -5.62
N LYS A 375 25.11 -6.98 -4.97
CA LYS A 375 24.08 -7.87 -5.54
C LYS A 375 22.70 -7.47 -5.06
N ILE A 376 21.76 -7.43 -5.98
CA ILE A 376 20.34 -7.11 -5.71
C ILE A 376 19.48 -8.28 -6.16
N LEU A 377 18.55 -8.71 -5.29
CA LEU A 377 17.62 -9.82 -5.54
C LEU A 377 16.18 -9.36 -5.43
N ASP A 378 15.36 -9.74 -6.42
CA ASP A 378 13.89 -9.70 -6.35
C ASP A 378 13.32 -11.12 -6.45
N PRO A 379 12.85 -11.70 -5.32
CA PRO A 379 12.37 -13.09 -5.29
C PRO A 379 10.90 -13.27 -5.76
N ALA A 380 10.32 -12.26 -6.38
CA ALA A 380 9.00 -12.28 -7.01
C ALA A 380 8.97 -11.21 -8.12
N CYS A 381 9.93 -11.32 -9.06
CA CYS A 381 10.32 -10.21 -9.91
C CYS A 381 9.28 -9.84 -10.98
N GLY A 382 8.30 -10.70 -11.29
CA GLY A 382 7.36 -10.47 -12.37
C GLY A 382 8.08 -10.03 -13.65
N SER A 383 7.63 -8.96 -14.27
CA SER A 383 8.25 -8.34 -15.46
C SER A 383 9.54 -7.54 -15.19
N GLY A 384 10.08 -7.56 -13.97
CA GLY A 384 11.36 -6.97 -13.62
C GLY A 384 11.35 -5.49 -13.26
N ASN A 385 10.22 -4.91 -12.90
CA ASN A 385 10.08 -3.48 -12.65
C ASN A 385 10.92 -2.98 -11.46
N PHE A 386 10.96 -3.73 -10.36
CA PHE A 386 11.80 -3.38 -9.22
C PHE A 386 13.29 -3.45 -9.58
N LEU A 387 13.70 -4.49 -10.34
CA LEU A 387 15.07 -4.63 -10.80
C LEU A 387 15.46 -3.50 -11.76
N TYR A 388 14.57 -3.12 -12.68
CA TYR A 388 14.78 -2.00 -13.59
C TYR A 388 14.98 -0.67 -12.85
N MET A 389 14.08 -0.33 -11.92
CA MET A 389 14.17 0.91 -11.15
C MET A 389 15.44 0.92 -10.27
N ALA A 390 15.74 -0.20 -9.61
CA ALA A 390 16.96 -0.35 -8.82
C ALA A 390 18.22 -0.20 -9.67
N TYR A 391 18.23 -0.72 -10.90
CA TYR A 391 19.32 -0.57 -11.85
C TYR A 391 19.50 0.89 -12.27
N GLN A 392 18.41 1.58 -12.65
CA GLN A 392 18.47 2.99 -13.03
C GLN A 392 19.03 3.85 -11.90
N ASP A 393 18.60 3.62 -10.67
CA ASP A 393 19.07 4.40 -9.51
C ASP A 393 20.51 4.05 -9.12
N LEU A 394 20.92 2.78 -9.20
CA LEU A 394 22.29 2.39 -8.92
C LEU A 394 23.26 3.00 -9.96
N LYS A 395 22.84 3.10 -11.23
CA LYS A 395 23.60 3.81 -12.28
C LYS A 395 23.73 5.31 -12.01
N LYS A 396 22.68 5.97 -11.50
CA LYS A 396 22.76 7.38 -11.07
C LYS A 396 23.73 7.55 -9.89
N VAL A 397 23.71 6.62 -8.94
CA VAL A 397 24.65 6.58 -7.80
C VAL A 397 26.08 6.44 -8.30
N GLU A 398 26.33 5.50 -9.21
CA GLU A 398 27.64 5.30 -9.83
C GLU A 398 28.10 6.53 -10.58
N PHE A 399 27.24 7.16 -11.38
CA PHE A 399 27.54 8.40 -12.09
C PHE A 399 28.00 9.50 -11.15
N ASN A 400 27.30 9.72 -10.05
CA ASN A 400 27.68 10.71 -9.03
C ASN A 400 29.02 10.38 -8.38
N LEU A 401 29.30 9.10 -8.13
CA LEU A 401 30.57 8.62 -7.61
C LEU A 401 31.72 8.91 -8.59
N LEU A 402 31.52 8.58 -9.89
CA LEU A 402 32.50 8.85 -10.93
C LEU A 402 32.77 10.35 -11.12
N GLN A 403 31.75 11.19 -11.09
CA GLN A 403 31.88 12.64 -11.13
C GLN A 403 32.72 13.17 -9.96
N ARG A 404 32.52 12.66 -8.75
CA ARG A 404 33.35 13.05 -7.58
C ARG A 404 34.79 12.59 -7.72
N MET A 405 35.02 11.38 -8.21
CA MET A 405 36.37 10.88 -8.49
C MET A 405 37.09 11.75 -9.54
N GLN A 406 36.38 12.09 -10.63
CA GLN A 406 36.87 12.96 -11.68
C GLN A 406 37.19 14.37 -11.18
N GLY A 407 36.41 14.89 -10.24
CA GLY A 407 36.66 16.19 -9.59
C GLY A 407 37.92 16.20 -8.73
N LEU A 408 38.32 15.05 -8.15
CA LEU A 408 39.54 14.91 -7.35
C LEU A 408 40.78 14.56 -8.18
N ASP A 409 40.61 13.85 -9.30
CA ASP A 409 41.67 13.52 -10.26
C ASP A 409 41.16 13.66 -11.69
N PRO A 410 41.26 14.87 -12.29
CA PRO A 410 40.79 15.12 -13.66
C PRO A 410 41.63 14.44 -14.74
N THR A 411 42.82 13.95 -14.39
CA THR A 411 43.76 13.37 -15.37
C THR A 411 43.43 11.93 -15.73
N ARG A 412 42.61 11.25 -14.92
CA ARG A 412 42.30 9.84 -15.05
C ARG A 412 40.85 9.64 -15.53
N GLY A 413 40.70 8.81 -16.56
CA GLY A 413 39.38 8.34 -17.00
C GLY A 413 38.87 7.22 -16.09
N TYR A 414 37.60 7.30 -15.67
CA TYR A 414 36.95 6.28 -14.87
C TYR A 414 35.83 5.61 -15.66
N MET A 415 35.78 4.28 -15.66
CA MET A 415 34.79 3.49 -16.37
C MET A 415 33.67 3.07 -15.44
N SER A 416 32.48 2.94 -15.99
CA SER A 416 31.32 2.39 -15.27
C SER A 416 31.47 0.89 -15.09
N LEU A 417 31.22 0.37 -13.87
CA LEU A 417 31.37 -1.04 -13.48
C LEU A 417 30.02 -1.69 -13.12
N VAL A 418 28.98 -0.90 -12.83
CA VAL A 418 27.65 -1.43 -12.52
C VAL A 418 27.01 -2.03 -13.77
N THR A 419 26.65 -3.29 -13.72
CA THR A 419 26.09 -4.06 -14.83
C THR A 419 24.82 -4.81 -14.45
N PRO A 420 23.98 -5.24 -15.40
CA PRO A 420 22.81 -6.07 -15.12
C PRO A 420 23.10 -7.39 -14.42
N GLN A 421 24.34 -7.87 -14.47
CA GLN A 421 24.78 -9.15 -13.84
C GLN A 421 24.77 -9.12 -12.31
N GLN A 422 24.64 -7.96 -11.70
CA GLN A 422 24.50 -7.78 -10.25
C GLN A 422 23.03 -7.95 -9.80
N PHE A 423 22.10 -8.08 -10.75
CA PHE A 423 20.67 -8.15 -10.50
C PHE A 423 20.14 -9.56 -10.69
N PHE A 424 19.52 -10.10 -9.66
CA PHE A 424 18.99 -11.45 -9.61
C PHE A 424 17.48 -11.38 -9.44
N GLY A 425 16.77 -12.32 -10.05
CA GLY A 425 15.32 -12.39 -9.93
C GLY A 425 14.81 -13.82 -10.07
N MET A 426 13.65 -14.08 -9.48
CA MET A 426 12.93 -15.33 -9.71
C MET A 426 11.43 -15.10 -9.74
N ASP A 427 10.75 -15.85 -10.59
CA ASP A 427 9.30 -15.87 -10.69
C ASP A 427 8.85 -17.26 -11.17
N ILE A 428 7.62 -17.68 -10.82
CA ILE A 428 7.04 -18.95 -11.29
C ILE A 428 6.56 -18.86 -12.75
N ASN A 429 6.33 -17.64 -13.25
CA ASN A 429 5.87 -17.39 -14.59
C ASN A 429 7.06 -17.25 -15.54
N SER A 430 7.26 -18.25 -16.42
CA SER A 430 8.37 -18.26 -17.38
C SER A 430 8.35 -17.07 -18.35
N PHE A 431 7.17 -16.59 -18.72
CA PHE A 431 7.03 -15.43 -19.58
C PHE A 431 7.46 -14.14 -18.88
N ALA A 432 7.05 -13.94 -17.62
CA ALA A 432 7.46 -12.80 -16.80
C ALA A 432 9.00 -12.78 -16.63
N VAL A 433 9.62 -13.93 -16.43
CA VAL A 433 11.09 -14.09 -16.37
C VAL A 433 11.77 -13.61 -17.65
N GLU A 434 11.32 -14.04 -18.83
CA GLU A 434 11.90 -13.58 -20.10
C GLU A 434 11.71 -12.07 -20.30
N LEU A 435 10.54 -11.56 -19.93
CA LEU A 435 10.25 -10.14 -19.98
C LEU A 435 11.13 -9.32 -19.01
N ALA A 436 11.40 -9.83 -17.79
CA ALA A 436 12.28 -9.18 -16.84
C ALA A 436 13.72 -9.06 -17.34
N LYS A 437 14.22 -10.09 -18.04
CA LYS A 437 15.53 -10.04 -18.72
C LYS A 437 15.58 -8.93 -19.77
N VAL A 438 14.57 -8.85 -20.63
CA VAL A 438 14.42 -7.80 -21.64
C VAL A 438 14.34 -6.42 -21.00
N THR A 439 13.50 -6.25 -20.00
CA THR A 439 13.32 -5.00 -19.25
C THR A 439 14.63 -4.49 -18.67
N LEU A 440 15.43 -5.38 -18.06
CA LEU A 440 16.71 -5.01 -17.49
C LEU A 440 17.77 -4.65 -18.55
N MET A 441 17.77 -5.34 -19.68
CA MET A 441 18.67 -5.03 -20.81
C MET A 441 18.35 -3.70 -21.50
N ILE A 442 17.06 -3.41 -21.67
CA ILE A 442 16.61 -2.08 -22.15
C ILE A 442 17.04 -1.02 -21.14
N GLY A 443 16.85 -1.30 -19.84
CA GLY A 443 17.27 -0.43 -18.74
C GLY A 443 18.75 -0.04 -18.83
N ARG A 444 19.63 -1.00 -19.16
CA ARG A 444 21.06 -0.74 -19.42
C ARG A 444 21.26 0.24 -20.56
N SER A 445 20.64 0.00 -21.70
CA SER A 445 20.79 0.86 -22.88
C SER A 445 20.30 2.29 -22.63
N VAL A 446 19.19 2.43 -21.92
CA VAL A 446 18.62 3.73 -21.50
C VAL A 446 19.57 4.46 -20.54
N ALA A 447 20.12 3.78 -19.54
CA ALA A 447 21.01 4.39 -18.54
C ALA A 447 22.33 4.87 -19.17
N ILE A 448 22.95 4.05 -20.02
CA ILE A 448 24.18 4.43 -20.74
C ILE A 448 23.95 5.69 -21.57
N ARG A 449 22.86 5.74 -22.33
CA ARG A 449 22.53 6.90 -23.18
C ARG A 449 22.24 8.15 -22.35
N LYS A 450 21.40 8.04 -21.32
CA LYS A 450 21.00 9.19 -20.47
C LYS A 450 22.16 9.80 -19.70
N LEU A 451 23.07 8.96 -19.20
CA LEU A 451 24.15 9.39 -18.32
C LEU A 451 25.49 9.54 -19.07
N ASN A 452 25.53 9.23 -20.39
CA ASN A 452 26.73 9.23 -21.21
C ASN A 452 27.92 8.54 -20.52
N LEU A 453 27.66 7.35 -19.95
CA LEU A 453 28.65 6.62 -19.18
C LEU A 453 29.62 5.88 -20.08
N PRO A 454 30.96 5.98 -19.86
CA PRO A 454 31.93 5.17 -20.53
C PRO A 454 31.84 3.72 -20.01
N GLU A 455 31.24 2.83 -20.77
CA GLU A 455 31.21 1.39 -20.47
C GLU A 455 32.14 0.63 -21.40
N PRO A 456 32.77 -0.47 -20.91
CA PRO A 456 33.48 -1.39 -21.79
C PRO A 456 32.52 -1.93 -22.86
N SER A 457 32.96 -2.02 -24.11
CA SER A 457 32.23 -2.71 -25.17
C SER A 457 32.32 -4.23 -24.94
N LEU A 458 31.67 -4.70 -23.86
CA LEU A 458 31.57 -6.13 -23.54
C LEU A 458 30.38 -6.73 -24.28
N PRO A 459 30.47 -7.99 -24.73
CA PRO A 459 29.33 -8.72 -25.25
C PRO A 459 28.20 -8.69 -24.21
N LEU A 460 26.96 -8.52 -24.67
CA LEU A 460 25.79 -8.61 -23.80
C LEU A 460 25.75 -10.02 -23.20
N HIS A 461 26.03 -10.12 -21.90
CA HIS A 461 25.99 -11.39 -21.20
C HIS A 461 24.54 -11.86 -21.05
N THR A 462 24.34 -13.17 -21.09
CA THR A 462 23.02 -13.74 -20.84
C THR A 462 22.65 -13.54 -19.37
N LEU A 463 21.38 -13.18 -19.11
CA LEU A 463 20.83 -13.11 -17.76
C LEU A 463 20.14 -14.40 -17.33
N ASP A 464 20.39 -15.51 -18.04
CA ASP A 464 19.68 -16.79 -17.83
C ASP A 464 19.95 -17.41 -16.46
N GLN A 465 21.12 -17.14 -15.89
CA GLN A 465 21.48 -17.60 -14.53
C GLN A 465 21.09 -16.58 -13.45
N ASN A 466 20.81 -15.36 -13.84
CA ASN A 466 20.49 -14.27 -12.91
C ASN A 466 18.99 -14.17 -12.67
N ILE A 467 18.19 -14.31 -13.72
CA ILE A 467 16.72 -14.23 -13.63
C ILE A 467 16.16 -15.59 -14.08
N ILE A 468 15.59 -16.33 -13.13
CA ILE A 468 15.24 -17.74 -13.30
C ILE A 468 13.75 -17.99 -13.08
N CYS A 469 13.20 -18.94 -13.83
CA CYS A 469 11.86 -19.46 -13.61
C CYS A 469 11.89 -20.49 -12.46
N ALA A 470 11.46 -20.06 -11.26
CA ALA A 470 11.55 -20.89 -10.07
C ALA A 470 10.53 -20.47 -8.99
N ASP A 471 10.16 -21.43 -8.13
CA ASP A 471 9.35 -21.14 -6.96
C ASP A 471 10.24 -20.65 -5.82
N ALA A 472 10.09 -19.38 -5.45
CA ALA A 472 10.91 -18.73 -4.44
C ALA A 472 10.82 -19.39 -3.05
N LEU A 473 9.70 -20.04 -2.71
CA LEU A 473 9.58 -20.74 -1.43
C LEU A 473 10.37 -22.05 -1.35
N PHE A 474 10.71 -22.65 -2.50
CA PHE A 474 11.38 -23.96 -2.56
C PHE A 474 12.73 -23.92 -3.26
N THR A 475 13.18 -22.76 -3.69
CA THR A 475 14.48 -22.53 -4.32
C THR A 475 15.42 -21.81 -3.35
N ASP A 476 16.71 -22.16 -3.37
CA ASP A 476 17.72 -21.45 -2.59
C ASP A 476 18.01 -20.09 -3.23
N TRP A 477 17.93 -19.03 -2.43
CA TRP A 477 18.18 -17.68 -2.92
C TRP A 477 19.68 -17.40 -3.00
N VAL A 478 20.08 -16.69 -4.03
CA VAL A 478 21.42 -16.13 -4.11
C VAL A 478 21.64 -15.17 -2.94
N LYS A 479 22.80 -15.26 -2.27
CA LYS A 479 23.18 -14.27 -1.27
C LYS A 479 23.27 -12.90 -1.91
N ALA A 480 22.52 -11.95 -1.39
CA ALA A 480 22.39 -10.60 -1.93
C ALA A 480 22.54 -9.55 -0.84
N ASP A 481 23.14 -8.42 -1.23
CA ASP A 481 23.34 -7.27 -0.36
C ASP A 481 22.03 -6.48 -0.17
N ALA A 482 21.16 -6.50 -1.19
CA ALA A 482 19.82 -5.93 -1.13
C ALA A 482 18.76 -6.90 -1.66
N ILE A 483 17.66 -7.02 -0.93
CA ILE A 483 16.48 -7.79 -1.34
C ILE A 483 15.29 -6.83 -1.42
N ILE A 484 14.67 -6.77 -2.61
CA ILE A 484 13.55 -5.87 -2.89
C ILE A 484 12.43 -6.65 -3.58
N GLY A 485 11.19 -6.18 -3.52
CA GLY A 485 10.13 -6.80 -4.32
C GLY A 485 8.71 -6.63 -3.77
N ASN A 486 7.78 -7.21 -4.51
CA ASN A 486 6.35 -7.25 -4.19
C ASN A 486 5.86 -8.71 -4.21
N PRO A 487 6.02 -9.47 -3.12
CA PRO A 487 5.58 -10.86 -3.04
C PRO A 487 4.07 -11.02 -3.26
N PRO A 488 3.60 -12.20 -3.69
CA PRO A 488 2.19 -12.45 -3.98
C PRO A 488 1.30 -12.35 -2.71
N PHE A 489 0.14 -11.65 -2.84
CA PHE A 489 -0.83 -11.47 -1.76
C PHE A 489 -1.91 -12.54 -1.81
N LEU A 490 -1.98 -13.36 -0.76
CA LEU A 490 -3.02 -14.37 -0.63
C LEU A 490 -3.32 -14.63 0.85
N GLY A 491 -4.51 -14.21 1.29
CA GLY A 491 -4.91 -14.40 2.69
C GLY A 491 -4.99 -15.88 3.07
N GLY A 492 -4.50 -16.24 4.27
CA GLY A 492 -4.30 -17.61 4.74
C GLY A 492 -5.52 -18.53 4.57
N LYS A 493 -6.75 -18.00 4.71
CA LYS A 493 -7.98 -18.79 4.51
C LYS A 493 -8.22 -19.23 3.07
N ARG A 494 -7.57 -18.59 2.09
CA ARG A 494 -7.72 -18.87 0.66
C ARG A 494 -6.56 -19.69 0.08
N MET A 495 -5.47 -19.86 0.83
CA MET A 495 -4.25 -20.50 0.32
C MET A 495 -4.54 -21.92 -0.19
N ARG A 496 -5.19 -22.79 0.63
CA ARG A 496 -5.52 -24.16 0.21
C ARG A 496 -6.44 -24.23 -1.01
N LEU A 497 -7.41 -23.30 -1.09
CA LEU A 497 -8.36 -23.25 -2.22
C LEU A 497 -7.66 -22.85 -3.54
N ASN A 498 -6.67 -21.96 -3.48
CA ASN A 498 -6.04 -21.40 -4.67
C ASN A 498 -4.77 -22.14 -5.08
N LEU A 499 -4.00 -22.67 -4.13
CA LEU A 499 -2.70 -23.30 -4.37
C LEU A 499 -2.72 -24.84 -4.23
N GLY A 500 -3.81 -25.39 -3.69
CA GLY A 500 -3.95 -26.83 -3.44
C GLY A 500 -3.38 -27.29 -2.10
N ASP A 501 -3.88 -28.43 -1.62
CA ASP A 501 -3.52 -28.95 -0.31
C ASP A 501 -2.05 -29.42 -0.26
N ASP A 502 -1.58 -30.16 -1.25
CA ASP A 502 -0.21 -30.71 -1.32
C ASP A 502 0.84 -29.58 -1.29
N TYR A 503 0.60 -28.50 -2.03
CA TYR A 503 1.52 -27.35 -2.02
C TYR A 503 1.58 -26.69 -0.65
N ILE A 504 0.44 -26.47 -0.03
CA ILE A 504 0.38 -25.81 1.29
C ILE A 504 0.96 -26.71 2.39
N ASP A 505 0.78 -28.02 2.32
CA ASP A 505 1.40 -28.95 3.28
C ASP A 505 2.93 -28.93 3.18
N ARG A 506 3.49 -28.79 1.98
CA ARG A 506 4.93 -28.56 1.78
C ARG A 506 5.40 -27.23 2.37
N VAL A 507 4.63 -26.13 2.22
CA VAL A 507 4.94 -24.82 2.82
C VAL A 507 4.94 -24.94 4.34
N PHE A 508 3.94 -25.57 4.94
CA PHE A 508 3.86 -25.75 6.39
C PHE A 508 4.97 -26.68 6.94
N ALA A 509 5.38 -27.67 6.17
CA ALA A 509 6.51 -28.51 6.53
C ALA A 509 7.84 -27.74 6.53
N LYS A 510 8.01 -26.76 5.61
CA LYS A 510 9.21 -25.89 5.58
C LYS A 510 9.19 -24.85 6.72
N PHE A 511 8.00 -24.39 7.17
CA PHE A 511 7.84 -23.37 8.21
C PHE A 511 6.96 -23.89 9.36
N PRO A 512 7.40 -24.87 10.17
CA PRO A 512 6.58 -25.58 11.15
C PRO A 512 6.10 -24.68 12.30
N ASP A 513 6.79 -23.59 12.58
CA ASP A 513 6.46 -22.60 13.60
C ASP A 513 5.47 -21.53 13.09
N VAL A 514 5.22 -21.45 11.78
CA VAL A 514 4.27 -20.52 11.17
C VAL A 514 2.88 -21.15 11.09
N LYS A 515 1.93 -20.59 11.83
CA LYS A 515 0.55 -21.12 11.88
C LYS A 515 -0.27 -20.78 10.65
N ASP A 516 -1.23 -21.60 10.31
CA ASP A 516 -2.06 -21.73 9.12
C ASP A 516 -2.98 -20.55 8.73
N SER A 517 -2.84 -19.38 9.31
CA SER A 517 -3.70 -18.21 9.02
C SER A 517 -2.94 -16.94 8.74
N VAL A 518 -1.71 -17.06 8.27
CA VAL A 518 -0.86 -15.93 7.85
C VAL A 518 -1.13 -15.57 6.39
N ASP A 519 -0.83 -14.32 6.02
CA ASP A 519 -0.81 -13.93 4.62
C ASP A 519 0.41 -14.56 3.91
N PHE A 520 0.24 -14.96 2.65
CA PHE A 520 1.24 -15.71 1.89
C PHE A 520 2.56 -14.94 1.75
N CYS A 521 2.51 -13.63 1.56
CA CYS A 521 3.70 -12.77 1.47
C CYS A 521 4.60 -12.84 2.73
N SER A 522 4.06 -13.22 3.90
CA SER A 522 4.82 -13.30 5.16
C SER A 522 6.02 -14.24 5.08
N TYR A 523 5.96 -15.30 4.26
CA TYR A 523 7.05 -16.25 4.07
C TYR A 523 8.26 -15.59 3.37
N TRP A 524 8.03 -14.68 2.41
CA TRP A 524 9.10 -13.94 1.74
C TRP A 524 9.89 -13.03 2.69
N PHE A 525 9.19 -12.35 3.62
CA PHE A 525 9.83 -11.51 4.64
C PHE A 525 10.82 -12.31 5.48
N ARG A 526 10.43 -13.53 5.86
CA ARG A 526 11.24 -14.43 6.66
C ARG A 526 12.47 -14.91 5.91
N ILE A 527 12.27 -15.45 4.69
CA ILE A 527 13.39 -15.93 3.87
C ILE A 527 14.33 -14.76 3.53
N ALA A 528 13.78 -13.58 3.22
CA ALA A 528 14.59 -12.40 2.95
C ALA A 528 15.49 -12.05 4.13
N HIS A 529 14.96 -12.05 5.36
CA HIS A 529 15.74 -11.77 6.54
C HIS A 529 16.85 -12.81 6.77
N ASP A 530 16.53 -14.10 6.61
CA ASP A 530 17.51 -15.21 6.78
C ASP A 530 18.60 -15.18 5.69
N ASN A 531 18.29 -14.64 4.52
CA ASN A 531 19.22 -14.54 3.40
C ASN A 531 20.15 -13.32 3.45
N LEU A 532 19.84 -12.30 4.29
CA LEU A 532 20.69 -11.12 4.46
C LEU A 532 21.94 -11.42 5.26
N ASP A 533 23.08 -10.89 4.81
CA ASP A 533 24.28 -10.77 5.61
C ASP A 533 24.18 -9.60 6.62
N GLU A 534 25.19 -9.40 7.46
CA GLU A 534 25.17 -8.35 8.50
C GLU A 534 24.93 -6.93 7.93
N ASN A 535 25.54 -6.61 6.79
CA ASN A 535 25.36 -5.32 6.11
C ASN A 535 24.16 -5.27 5.16
N GLY A 536 23.47 -6.40 4.99
CA GLY A 536 22.39 -6.55 4.03
C GLY A 536 21.14 -5.74 4.41
N ARG A 537 20.38 -5.35 3.40
CA ARG A 537 19.16 -4.56 3.53
C ARG A 537 18.03 -5.19 2.72
N ALA A 538 16.82 -5.12 3.24
CA ALA A 538 15.65 -5.57 2.48
C ALA A 538 14.51 -4.57 2.55
N GLY A 539 13.68 -4.58 1.51
CA GLY A 539 12.45 -3.79 1.42
C GLY A 539 11.40 -4.55 0.64
N LEU A 540 10.27 -4.86 1.26
CA LEU A 540 9.19 -5.62 0.63
C LEU A 540 7.83 -4.96 0.85
N VAL A 541 6.96 -5.16 -0.15
CA VAL A 541 5.53 -4.83 -0.05
C VAL A 541 4.78 -6.00 0.58
N ALA A 542 3.75 -5.69 1.36
CA ALA A 542 2.81 -6.69 1.88
C ALA A 542 1.41 -6.09 1.98
N THR A 543 0.40 -6.92 2.19
CA THR A 543 -0.89 -6.42 2.65
C THR A 543 -0.76 -5.80 4.05
N ASN A 544 -1.65 -4.89 4.43
CA ASN A 544 -1.62 -4.28 5.77
C ASN A 544 -1.77 -5.29 6.92
N SER A 545 -2.12 -6.54 6.65
CA SER A 545 -2.13 -7.62 7.65
C SER A 545 -0.74 -7.99 8.16
N ILE A 546 0.33 -7.59 7.46
CA ILE A 546 1.73 -7.88 7.85
C ILE A 546 2.08 -7.29 9.23
N SER A 547 1.49 -6.17 9.60
CA SER A 547 1.68 -5.50 10.89
C SER A 547 0.75 -6.01 11.98
N GLN A 548 -0.02 -7.10 11.74
CA GLN A 548 -1.10 -7.53 12.62
C GLN A 548 -1.09 -9.04 12.89
N GLY A 549 -1.40 -9.42 14.14
CA GLY A 549 -1.68 -10.77 14.56
C GLY A 549 -0.64 -11.81 14.11
N LYS A 550 -1.11 -12.93 13.54
CA LYS A 550 -0.25 -14.06 13.16
C LYS A 550 0.70 -13.73 11.98
N SER A 551 0.28 -12.89 11.02
CA SER A 551 1.15 -12.48 9.91
C SER A 551 2.33 -11.65 10.42
N ARG A 552 2.10 -10.74 11.38
CA ARG A 552 3.17 -9.98 12.03
C ARG A 552 4.13 -10.90 12.78
N ALA A 553 3.59 -11.85 13.59
CA ALA A 553 4.41 -12.80 14.35
C ALA A 553 5.31 -13.64 13.42
N ALA A 554 4.80 -14.04 12.26
CA ALA A 554 5.54 -14.84 11.29
C ALA A 554 6.56 -14.04 10.46
N SER A 555 6.52 -12.72 10.47
CA SER A 555 7.34 -11.85 9.62
C SER A 555 8.05 -10.75 10.40
N LEU A 556 7.40 -9.63 10.71
CA LEU A 556 8.03 -8.47 11.33
C LEU A 556 8.53 -8.74 12.75
N ASP A 557 7.79 -9.51 13.57
CA ASP A 557 8.26 -9.93 14.89
C ASP A 557 9.48 -10.87 14.76
N TYR A 558 9.45 -11.79 13.78
CA TYR A 558 10.58 -12.66 13.49
C TYR A 558 11.84 -11.86 13.11
N ILE A 559 11.70 -10.88 12.22
CA ILE A 559 12.80 -9.98 11.80
C ILE A 559 13.40 -9.28 13.03
N ALA A 560 12.55 -8.67 13.89
CA ALA A 560 13.01 -7.93 15.06
C ALA A 560 13.68 -8.85 16.10
N GLN A 561 13.15 -10.06 16.32
CA GLN A 561 13.70 -11.04 17.25
C GLN A 561 15.04 -11.64 16.78
N ASN A 562 15.31 -11.62 15.47
CA ASN A 562 16.55 -12.12 14.87
C ASN A 562 17.53 -10.99 14.47
N GLY A 563 17.48 -9.85 15.15
CA GLY A 563 18.45 -8.76 15.01
C GLY A 563 18.18 -7.81 13.84
N GLY A 564 16.97 -7.81 13.29
CA GLY A 564 16.57 -6.86 12.24
C GLY A 564 15.97 -5.57 12.80
N TYR A 565 16.27 -4.44 12.17
CA TYR A 565 15.76 -3.12 12.49
C TYR A 565 14.94 -2.58 11.31
N ILE A 566 13.63 -2.34 11.52
CA ILE A 566 12.78 -1.67 10.54
C ILE A 566 13.14 -0.18 10.57
N HIS A 567 13.82 0.32 9.53
CA HIS A 567 14.31 1.69 9.52
C HIS A 567 13.45 2.65 8.70
N ASN A 568 12.68 2.13 7.74
CA ASN A 568 11.77 2.93 6.93
C ASN A 568 10.51 2.12 6.66
N ALA A 569 9.34 2.70 6.87
CA ALA A 569 8.09 1.98 6.64
C ALA A 569 6.95 2.90 6.19
N VAL A 570 6.00 2.31 5.45
CA VAL A 570 4.66 2.85 5.20
C VAL A 570 3.67 1.96 5.96
N SER A 571 3.01 2.54 6.96
CA SER A 571 2.12 1.79 7.86
C SER A 571 0.91 1.22 7.11
N THR A 572 0.29 2.04 6.25
CA THR A 572 -0.79 1.61 5.34
C THR A 572 -1.00 2.64 4.23
N GLN A 573 -1.21 2.16 3.02
CA GLN A 573 -1.64 3.00 1.89
C GLN A 573 -2.50 2.20 0.92
N LYS A 574 -3.26 2.90 0.06
CA LYS A 574 -3.91 2.25 -1.08
C LYS A 574 -2.83 1.87 -2.09
N TRP A 575 -2.91 0.64 -2.62
CA TRP A 575 -2.00 0.22 -3.68
C TRP A 575 -2.38 0.82 -5.03
N SER A 576 -1.41 1.34 -5.77
CA SER A 576 -1.64 2.05 -7.04
C SER A 576 -2.28 1.19 -8.13
N GLY A 577 -2.10 -0.13 -8.10
CA GLY A 577 -2.65 -1.08 -9.07
C GLY A 577 -4.04 -1.62 -8.73
N GLU A 578 -4.43 -1.67 -7.45
CA GLU A 578 -5.72 -2.21 -6.99
C GLU A 578 -6.44 -1.23 -6.06
N ALA A 579 -7.50 -0.59 -6.56
CA ALA A 579 -8.27 0.40 -5.80
C ALA A 579 -8.88 -0.12 -4.48
N LYS A 580 -8.83 -1.42 -4.21
CA LYS A 580 -9.44 -2.07 -3.04
C LYS A 580 -8.43 -2.69 -2.07
N VAL A 581 -7.14 -2.76 -2.41
CA VAL A 581 -6.10 -3.37 -1.57
C VAL A 581 -5.33 -2.28 -0.83
N HIS A 582 -5.21 -2.46 0.49
CA HIS A 582 -4.34 -1.64 1.32
C HIS A 582 -3.07 -2.43 1.61
N VAL A 583 -1.94 -1.79 1.39
CA VAL A 583 -0.62 -2.38 1.59
C VAL A 583 0.16 -1.64 2.67
N SER A 584 1.11 -2.34 3.25
CA SER A 584 2.20 -1.81 4.07
C SER A 584 3.53 -2.08 3.36
N ILE A 585 4.50 -1.20 3.58
CA ILE A 585 5.87 -1.38 3.08
C ILE A 585 6.79 -1.38 4.30
N ALA A 586 7.69 -2.35 4.38
CA ALA A 586 8.72 -2.36 5.40
C ALA A 586 10.10 -2.51 4.77
N ASN A 587 11.00 -1.60 5.15
CA ASN A 587 12.41 -1.65 4.79
C ASN A 587 13.22 -1.84 6.08
N TRP A 588 14.09 -2.87 6.10
CA TRP A 588 14.86 -3.25 7.28
C TRP A 588 16.31 -3.59 6.96
N CYS A 589 17.15 -3.60 7.99
CA CYS A 589 18.57 -3.98 7.93
C CYS A 589 18.97 -4.68 9.25
N LYS A 590 20.15 -5.29 9.29
CA LYS A 590 20.67 -5.94 10.50
C LYS A 590 21.56 -5.01 11.36
N ILE A 591 22.03 -3.91 10.82
CA ILE A 591 22.74 -2.88 11.58
C ILE A 591 21.74 -1.82 12.07
N GLN A 592 21.85 -1.45 13.34
CA GLN A 592 21.00 -0.40 13.90
C GLN A 592 21.16 0.91 13.11
N PRO A 593 20.07 1.48 12.55
CA PRO A 593 20.13 2.71 11.77
C PRO A 593 20.16 3.95 12.68
N ASP A 594 20.76 5.01 12.18
CA ASP A 594 20.75 6.32 12.87
C ASP A 594 19.40 7.04 12.76
N ILE A 595 18.64 6.79 11.69
CA ILE A 595 17.40 7.50 11.37
C ILE A 595 16.31 6.48 11.05
N TYR A 596 15.14 6.68 11.68
CA TYR A 596 13.92 5.92 11.42
C TYR A 596 12.88 6.82 10.75
N ARG A 597 12.20 6.31 9.71
CA ARG A 597 11.14 7.06 9.00
C ARG A 597 9.87 6.21 8.86
N LEU A 598 8.80 6.69 9.46
CA LEU A 598 7.47 6.07 9.36
C LEU A 598 6.51 7.03 8.65
N ASP A 599 5.86 6.56 7.58
CA ASP A 599 4.96 7.37 6.75
C ASP A 599 5.63 8.70 6.35
N GLU A 600 6.93 8.58 5.95
CA GLU A 600 7.82 9.66 5.53
C GLU A 600 8.21 10.68 6.62
N LYS A 601 7.78 10.47 7.85
CA LYS A 601 8.15 11.31 9.00
C LYS A 601 9.27 10.65 9.79
N GLU A 602 10.23 11.45 10.22
CA GLU A 602 11.27 10.99 11.13
C GLU A 602 10.68 10.70 12.51
N VAL A 603 11.01 9.53 13.04
CA VAL A 603 10.54 9.03 14.33
C VAL A 603 11.70 8.46 15.13
N ALA A 604 11.53 8.31 16.45
CA ALA A 604 12.58 7.75 17.30
C ALA A 604 12.82 6.24 17.04
N ARG A 605 11.79 5.52 16.61
CA ARG A 605 11.84 4.07 16.29
C ARG A 605 10.61 3.65 15.51
N ILE A 606 10.66 2.46 14.91
CA ILE A 606 9.51 1.80 14.29
C ILE A 606 9.36 0.42 14.91
N ASN A 607 8.19 0.14 15.49
CA ASN A 607 7.88 -1.17 16.04
C ASN A 607 7.35 -2.14 14.96
N THR A 608 7.17 -3.41 15.32
CA THR A 608 6.70 -4.45 14.42
C THR A 608 5.22 -4.31 14.02
N SER A 609 4.46 -3.44 14.68
CA SER A 609 3.12 -3.01 14.26
C SER A 609 3.17 -1.85 13.25
N LEU A 610 4.35 -1.45 12.79
CA LEU A 610 4.62 -0.30 11.93
C LEU A 610 4.08 1.01 12.53
N GLN A 611 4.41 1.25 13.80
CA GLN A 611 4.07 2.45 14.57
C GLN A 611 5.32 3.02 15.25
N ALA A 612 5.30 4.33 15.54
CA ALA A 612 6.40 5.01 16.23
C ALA A 612 6.40 4.79 17.75
N GLU A 613 5.26 4.37 18.27
CA GLU A 613 5.01 4.15 19.71
C GLU A 613 5.65 2.83 20.21
N ILE A 614 5.68 2.65 21.51
CA ILE A 614 6.18 1.41 22.12
C ILE A 614 5.33 0.21 21.68
N ASP A 615 5.98 -0.91 21.42
CA ASP A 615 5.30 -2.17 21.12
C ASP A 615 4.74 -2.79 22.40
N VAL A 616 3.44 -2.63 22.59
CA VAL A 616 2.71 -3.21 23.73
C VAL A 616 2.20 -4.64 23.47
N THR A 617 2.59 -5.26 22.35
CA THR A 617 2.09 -6.60 21.98
C THR A 617 2.68 -7.72 22.84
N HIS A 618 3.74 -7.43 23.58
CA HIS A 618 4.29 -8.32 24.62
C HIS A 618 3.48 -8.33 25.91
N ALA A 619 2.43 -7.51 26.00
CA ALA A 619 1.54 -7.50 27.17
C ALA A 619 0.86 -8.85 27.38
N VAL A 620 0.88 -9.30 28.63
CA VAL A 620 0.34 -10.59 29.07
C VAL A 620 -1.12 -10.44 29.48
N ARG A 621 -1.94 -11.45 29.19
CA ARG A 621 -3.33 -11.51 29.69
C ARG A 621 -3.33 -11.70 31.20
N LEU A 622 -3.97 -10.78 31.93
CA LEU A 622 -4.05 -10.80 33.39
C LEU A 622 -5.21 -11.69 33.84
N LYS A 623 -4.95 -12.57 34.81
CA LYS A 623 -5.99 -13.46 35.38
C LYS A 623 -7.12 -12.65 35.99
N ALA A 624 -6.82 -11.49 36.60
CA ALA A 624 -7.78 -10.58 37.19
C ALA A 624 -8.83 -10.03 36.20
N ASN A 625 -8.53 -10.06 34.89
CA ASN A 625 -9.43 -9.59 33.82
C ASN A 625 -10.08 -10.71 32.98
N LEU A 626 -9.73 -11.98 33.26
CA LEU A 626 -10.28 -13.10 32.50
C LEU A 626 -11.78 -13.27 32.75
N ASN A 627 -12.51 -13.69 31.73
CA ASN A 627 -13.95 -13.94 31.77
C ASN A 627 -14.80 -12.73 32.19
N ILE A 628 -14.38 -11.53 31.79
CA ILE A 628 -15.13 -10.28 31.98
C ILE A 628 -15.44 -9.66 30.60
N GLY A 629 -14.50 -9.75 29.65
CA GLY A 629 -14.68 -9.30 28.29
C GLY A 629 -15.16 -10.41 27.36
N PHE A 630 -16.21 -10.18 26.59
CA PHE A 630 -16.77 -11.15 25.67
C PHE A 630 -17.15 -10.52 24.32
N GLN A 631 -17.32 -11.36 23.31
CA GLN A 631 -18.05 -11.03 22.10
C GLN A 631 -19.49 -11.54 22.26
N GLY A 632 -20.47 -10.79 21.78
CA GLY A 632 -21.88 -11.22 21.82
C GLY A 632 -22.17 -12.51 21.06
N VAL A 633 -23.41 -13.00 21.14
CA VAL A 633 -23.85 -14.26 20.56
C VAL A 633 -23.77 -14.28 19.03
N ILE A 634 -23.58 -15.48 18.45
CA ILE A 634 -23.53 -15.67 16.98
C ILE A 634 -24.70 -16.60 16.58
N PRO A 635 -25.83 -16.05 16.10
CA PRO A 635 -26.98 -16.87 15.73
C PRO A 635 -26.71 -17.77 14.54
N ILE A 636 -25.99 -17.35 13.51
CA ILE A 636 -25.80 -18.04 12.19
C ILE A 636 -27.16 -18.34 11.55
N GLY A 637 -27.81 -17.31 11.00
CA GLY A 637 -29.08 -17.39 10.28
C GLY A 637 -29.89 -16.13 10.46
N LYS A 638 -30.40 -15.60 9.37
CA LYS A 638 -31.23 -14.37 9.40
C LYS A 638 -32.61 -14.60 10.00
N GLY A 639 -33.12 -15.82 9.93
CA GLY A 639 -34.45 -16.18 10.45
C GLY A 639 -34.58 -16.13 11.96
N PHE A 640 -33.47 -16.00 12.72
CA PHE A 640 -33.59 -15.79 14.17
C PHE A 640 -34.13 -14.40 14.54
N TYR A 641 -33.97 -13.40 13.65
CA TYR A 641 -34.44 -12.04 13.88
C TYR A 641 -35.91 -11.88 13.47
N VAL A 642 -36.69 -11.22 14.32
CA VAL A 642 -38.14 -11.04 14.15
C VAL A 642 -38.49 -9.56 14.34
N ASP A 643 -39.48 -9.07 13.61
CA ASP A 643 -40.01 -7.72 13.76
C ASP A 643 -40.92 -7.60 14.98
N SER A 644 -41.09 -6.39 15.53
CA SER A 644 -41.88 -6.11 16.73
C SER A 644 -43.35 -6.50 16.55
N ALA A 645 -43.92 -6.33 15.37
CA ALA A 645 -45.33 -6.66 15.10
C ALA A 645 -45.60 -8.17 15.28
N LYS A 646 -44.72 -9.01 14.75
CA LYS A 646 -44.81 -10.47 14.98
C LYS A 646 -44.62 -10.86 16.43
N VAL A 647 -43.70 -10.20 17.11
CA VAL A 647 -43.42 -10.47 18.53
C VAL A 647 -44.68 -10.18 19.37
N GLU A 648 -45.33 -9.02 19.12
CA GLU A 648 -46.57 -8.64 19.79
C GLU A 648 -47.73 -9.64 19.51
N GLU A 649 -47.86 -10.04 18.23
CA GLU A 649 -48.82 -11.07 17.83
C GLU A 649 -48.59 -12.40 18.59
N TRP A 650 -47.31 -12.85 18.64
CA TRP A 650 -46.95 -14.13 19.27
C TRP A 650 -47.13 -14.12 20.80
N ILE A 651 -46.76 -13.00 21.45
CA ILE A 651 -47.00 -12.84 22.91
C ILE A 651 -48.50 -12.79 23.23
N LYS A 652 -49.30 -12.12 22.36
CA LYS A 652 -50.73 -12.07 22.53
C LYS A 652 -51.41 -13.42 22.34
N ALA A 653 -50.90 -14.24 21.39
CA ALA A 653 -51.40 -15.61 21.14
C ALA A 653 -51.04 -16.59 22.27
N ASP A 654 -49.81 -16.48 22.80
CA ASP A 654 -49.35 -17.26 23.95
C ASP A 654 -48.29 -16.46 24.73
N PRO A 655 -48.62 -15.94 25.94
CA PRO A 655 -47.68 -15.15 26.77
C PRO A 655 -46.37 -15.86 27.09
N LYS A 656 -46.32 -17.20 27.06
CA LYS A 656 -45.12 -17.99 27.28
C LYS A 656 -44.03 -17.69 26.22
N ASN A 657 -44.43 -17.28 25.02
CA ASN A 657 -43.45 -16.94 23.96
C ASN A 657 -42.47 -15.83 24.36
N LYS A 658 -42.82 -14.99 25.36
CA LYS A 658 -41.94 -13.94 25.88
C LYS A 658 -40.63 -14.51 26.45
N ASP A 659 -40.62 -15.75 26.96
CA ASP A 659 -39.45 -16.39 27.55
C ASP A 659 -38.30 -16.52 26.55
N VAL A 660 -38.63 -16.79 25.29
CA VAL A 660 -37.69 -17.04 24.17
C VAL A 660 -37.55 -15.86 23.20
N LEU A 661 -38.19 -14.74 23.46
CA LEU A 661 -38.09 -13.53 22.67
C LEU A 661 -37.29 -12.48 23.43
N LYS A 662 -36.13 -12.09 22.86
CA LYS A 662 -35.19 -11.13 23.49
C LYS A 662 -34.97 -9.92 22.57
N LEU A 663 -34.74 -8.76 23.16
CA LEU A 663 -34.27 -7.59 22.42
C LEU A 663 -32.81 -7.80 22.03
N SER A 664 -32.50 -7.73 20.73
CA SER A 664 -31.14 -7.93 20.23
C SER A 664 -30.48 -6.59 19.95
N CYS A 665 -29.33 -6.37 20.60
CA CYS A 665 -28.52 -5.18 20.39
C CYS A 665 -27.39 -5.45 19.38
N SER A 666 -27.22 -4.54 18.43
CA SER A 666 -26.20 -4.60 17.36
C SER A 666 -25.30 -3.36 17.35
N ALA A 667 -24.14 -3.42 16.66
CA ALA A 667 -23.29 -2.25 16.50
C ALA A 667 -24.02 -1.08 15.81
N GLY A 668 -24.92 -1.35 14.86
CA GLY A 668 -25.74 -0.32 14.23
C GLY A 668 -26.64 0.41 15.22
N ASP A 669 -27.26 -0.32 16.15
CA ASP A 669 -28.09 0.29 17.21
C ASP A 669 -27.24 1.24 18.07
N LEU A 670 -26.02 0.84 18.46
CA LEU A 670 -25.11 1.70 19.24
C LEU A 670 -24.65 2.92 18.48
N THR A 671 -24.36 2.80 17.17
CA THR A 671 -23.81 3.90 16.39
C THR A 671 -24.84 4.93 15.96
N ASP A 672 -26.07 4.49 15.66
CA ASP A 672 -27.04 5.27 14.91
C ASP A 672 -28.30 5.63 15.71
N ILE A 673 -28.63 4.86 16.77
CA ILE A 673 -29.83 5.07 17.60
C ILE A 673 -29.45 5.75 18.92
N PRO A 674 -30.23 6.73 19.41
CA PRO A 674 -30.02 7.33 20.73
C PRO A 674 -29.93 6.29 21.84
N ASN A 675 -28.91 6.39 22.68
CA ASN A 675 -28.63 5.48 23.81
C ASN A 675 -28.46 4.00 23.43
N GLY A 676 -28.33 3.69 22.12
CA GLY A 676 -28.09 2.32 21.65
C GLY A 676 -29.30 1.39 21.85
N LEU A 677 -30.52 1.95 21.86
CA LEU A 677 -31.74 1.17 22.05
C LEU A 677 -31.88 0.08 20.98
N PRO A 678 -32.12 -1.20 21.37
CA PRO A 678 -32.25 -2.28 20.39
C PRO A 678 -33.42 -2.08 19.46
N SER A 679 -33.19 -2.24 18.15
CA SER A 679 -34.17 -2.06 17.09
C SER A 679 -34.87 -3.35 16.67
N ARG A 680 -34.43 -4.52 17.16
CA ARG A 680 -34.86 -5.84 16.68
C ARG A 680 -35.08 -6.81 17.82
N TRP A 681 -35.97 -7.75 17.59
CA TRP A 681 -36.14 -8.91 18.43
C TRP A 681 -35.40 -10.14 17.84
N ILE A 682 -35.05 -11.07 18.74
CA ILE A 682 -34.38 -12.31 18.36
C ILE A 682 -34.98 -13.50 19.13
N ILE A 683 -35.18 -14.62 18.44
CA ILE A 683 -35.62 -15.87 19.07
C ILE A 683 -34.43 -16.55 19.72
N ASP A 684 -34.49 -16.83 21.00
CA ASP A 684 -33.40 -17.39 21.80
C ASP A 684 -33.82 -18.62 22.59
N PHE A 685 -33.61 -19.80 22.04
CA PHE A 685 -33.83 -21.06 22.77
C PHE A 685 -32.65 -21.47 23.65
N ASN A 686 -31.55 -20.76 23.62
CA ASN A 686 -30.32 -21.00 24.39
C ASN A 686 -29.91 -22.50 24.43
N ASP A 687 -30.03 -23.16 25.60
CA ASP A 687 -29.67 -24.57 25.81
C ASP A 687 -30.85 -25.54 25.72
N MET A 688 -32.08 -25.05 25.48
CA MET A 688 -33.27 -25.88 25.40
C MET A 688 -33.10 -27.07 24.47
N SER A 689 -33.52 -28.23 24.92
CA SER A 689 -33.64 -29.44 24.08
C SER A 689 -34.62 -29.20 22.95
N PHE A 690 -34.69 -30.13 22.00
CA PHE A 690 -35.66 -30.05 20.92
C PHE A 690 -37.08 -30.09 21.45
N GLU A 691 -37.32 -30.98 22.42
CA GLU A 691 -38.61 -31.21 23.10
C GLU A 691 -39.09 -29.97 23.87
N GLU A 692 -38.16 -29.24 24.51
CA GLU A 692 -38.46 -27.97 25.19
C GLU A 692 -38.77 -26.87 24.18
N ALA A 693 -37.94 -26.73 23.14
CA ALA A 693 -38.04 -25.65 22.15
C ALA A 693 -39.36 -25.72 21.35
N ILE A 694 -39.80 -26.94 20.99
CA ILE A 694 -41.05 -27.18 20.21
C ILE A 694 -42.30 -26.76 20.99
N THR A 695 -42.20 -26.65 22.34
CA THR A 695 -43.35 -26.16 23.14
C THR A 695 -43.70 -24.70 22.85
N TYR A 696 -42.78 -23.91 22.34
CA TYR A 696 -42.98 -22.53 21.86
C TYR A 696 -43.40 -22.51 20.40
N LYS A 697 -44.62 -22.91 20.14
CA LYS A 697 -45.16 -23.29 18.79
C LYS A 697 -44.86 -22.25 17.72
N LEU A 698 -45.10 -20.96 17.94
CA LEU A 698 -44.96 -19.92 16.92
C LEU A 698 -43.50 -19.57 16.65
N PRO A 699 -42.65 -19.27 17.65
CA PRO A 699 -41.23 -19.04 17.44
C PRO A 699 -40.52 -20.23 16.82
N PHE A 700 -40.84 -21.46 17.28
CA PHE A 700 -40.22 -22.68 16.74
C PHE A 700 -40.58 -22.93 15.27
N LYS A 701 -41.87 -22.79 14.92
CA LYS A 701 -42.34 -22.93 13.53
C LYS A 701 -41.71 -21.92 12.60
N HIS A 702 -41.50 -20.71 13.08
CA HIS A 702 -40.80 -19.69 12.30
C HIS A 702 -39.35 -20.08 11.99
N LEU A 703 -38.58 -20.57 12.99
CA LEU A 703 -37.21 -21.07 12.76
C LEU A 703 -37.18 -22.33 11.88
N GLU A 704 -38.17 -23.21 11.98
CA GLU A 704 -38.27 -24.38 11.10
C GLU A 704 -38.39 -23.97 9.63
N LEU A 705 -39.23 -22.99 9.34
CA LEU A 705 -39.45 -22.51 7.97
C LEU A 705 -38.29 -21.67 7.42
N THR A 706 -37.51 -21.00 8.28
CA THR A 706 -36.46 -20.05 7.86
C THR A 706 -35.04 -20.61 8.06
N VAL A 707 -34.67 -20.87 9.33
CA VAL A 707 -33.31 -21.26 9.72
C VAL A 707 -32.98 -22.71 9.36
N GLN A 708 -33.90 -23.65 9.52
CA GLN A 708 -33.65 -25.05 9.21
C GLN A 708 -33.31 -25.20 7.72
N ALA A 709 -34.11 -24.54 6.84
CA ALA A 709 -33.87 -24.57 5.41
C ALA A 709 -32.49 -23.97 5.03
N GLU A 710 -32.10 -22.86 5.66
CA GLU A 710 -30.80 -22.18 5.45
C GLU A 710 -29.64 -23.09 5.91
N ARG A 711 -29.77 -23.84 6.97
CA ARG A 711 -28.75 -24.68 7.59
C ARG A 711 -28.60 -26.09 7.02
N LYS A 712 -29.53 -26.56 6.19
CA LYS A 712 -29.46 -27.89 5.58
C LYS A 712 -28.16 -28.16 4.82
N SER A 713 -27.56 -27.12 4.20
CA SER A 713 -26.29 -27.17 3.45
C SER A 713 -25.06 -26.81 4.28
N ASN A 714 -25.18 -26.58 5.59
CA ASN A 714 -24.07 -26.20 6.44
C ASN A 714 -23.08 -27.37 6.62
N ARG A 715 -21.78 -27.10 6.40
CA ARG A 715 -20.71 -28.09 6.52
C ARG A 715 -20.45 -28.57 7.97
N ARG A 716 -20.87 -27.79 8.98
CA ARG A 716 -20.70 -28.15 10.39
C ARG A 716 -21.91 -28.93 10.87
N ASP A 717 -21.75 -30.23 11.15
CA ASP A 717 -22.81 -31.11 11.65
C ASP A 717 -23.52 -30.59 12.89
N VAL A 718 -22.78 -30.08 13.85
CA VAL A 718 -23.36 -29.52 15.08
C VAL A 718 -24.36 -28.39 14.76
N THR A 719 -24.07 -27.54 13.79
CA THR A 719 -24.95 -26.43 13.36
C THR A 719 -26.15 -26.94 12.57
N ARG A 720 -25.98 -27.99 11.79
CA ARG A 720 -27.03 -28.62 10.96
C ARG A 720 -28.02 -29.41 11.84
N ILE A 721 -27.51 -30.17 12.80
CA ILE A 721 -28.32 -31.01 13.69
C ILE A 721 -29.07 -30.14 14.70
N ASN A 722 -28.38 -29.18 15.33
CA ASN A 722 -28.98 -28.26 16.35
C ASN A 722 -29.42 -26.94 15.71
N TRP A 723 -30.16 -27.01 14.61
CA TRP A 723 -30.54 -25.85 13.80
C TRP A 723 -31.35 -24.77 14.54
N TRP A 724 -32.03 -25.11 15.64
CA TRP A 724 -32.79 -24.16 16.46
C TRP A 724 -31.95 -23.40 17.49
N LYS A 725 -30.67 -23.79 17.69
CA LYS A 725 -29.72 -23.14 18.63
C LYS A 725 -28.77 -22.21 17.89
N TYR A 726 -28.21 -21.27 18.60
CA TYR A 726 -27.15 -20.41 18.03
C TYR A 726 -25.86 -21.20 17.73
N GLY A 727 -25.11 -20.75 16.76
CA GLY A 727 -23.77 -21.28 16.51
C GLY A 727 -22.80 -21.04 17.66
N GLU A 728 -22.96 -19.87 18.33
CA GLU A 728 -22.21 -19.52 19.55
C GLU A 728 -23.16 -18.88 20.55
N LYS A 729 -23.45 -19.60 21.64
CA LYS A 729 -24.42 -19.21 22.68
C LYS A 729 -23.85 -18.32 23.75
N ARG A 730 -22.53 -18.34 23.96
CA ARG A 730 -21.78 -17.57 24.97
C ARG A 730 -22.24 -17.86 26.43
N PRO A 731 -22.18 -19.12 26.94
CA PRO A 731 -22.73 -19.47 28.25
C PRO A 731 -22.06 -18.68 29.39
N LEU A 732 -20.72 -18.55 29.40
CA LEU A 732 -20.00 -17.79 30.45
C LEU A 732 -20.40 -16.31 30.48
N MET A 733 -20.65 -15.71 29.31
CA MET A 733 -21.15 -14.33 29.24
C MET A 733 -22.51 -14.22 29.91
N ARG A 734 -23.43 -15.12 29.55
CA ARG A 734 -24.80 -15.12 30.09
C ARG A 734 -24.83 -15.33 31.59
N GLU A 735 -24.01 -16.25 32.10
CA GLU A 735 -23.84 -16.48 33.53
C GLU A 735 -23.34 -15.22 34.26
N SER A 736 -22.30 -14.58 33.68
CA SER A 736 -21.75 -13.34 34.26
C SER A 736 -22.73 -12.16 34.23
N LEU A 737 -23.64 -12.12 33.25
CA LEU A 737 -24.67 -11.07 33.15
C LEU A 737 -25.85 -11.26 34.12
N ALA A 738 -26.14 -12.48 34.53
CA ALA A 738 -27.36 -12.82 35.30
C ALA A 738 -27.48 -12.09 36.66
N SER A 739 -26.36 -11.67 37.24
CA SER A 739 -26.32 -10.97 38.54
C SER A 739 -26.16 -9.45 38.43
N LEU A 740 -26.07 -8.91 37.22
CA LEU A 740 -25.79 -7.49 36.99
C LEU A 740 -27.08 -6.70 36.72
N SER A 741 -27.16 -5.47 37.21
CA SER A 741 -28.25 -4.54 36.90
C SER A 741 -28.15 -3.98 35.50
N CYS A 742 -26.94 -3.75 35.02
CA CYS A 742 -26.59 -3.35 33.65
C CYS A 742 -25.21 -3.93 33.30
N TYR A 743 -24.78 -3.76 32.07
CA TYR A 743 -23.44 -4.13 31.61
C TYR A 743 -22.98 -3.16 30.50
N PHE A 744 -21.69 -3.18 30.17
CA PHE A 744 -21.16 -2.20 29.20
C PHE A 744 -20.93 -2.83 27.84
N ILE A 745 -21.31 -2.11 26.78
CA ILE A 745 -21.22 -2.56 25.39
C ILE A 745 -20.58 -1.50 24.50
N ALA A 746 -19.80 -1.97 23.54
CA ALA A 746 -19.23 -1.14 22.48
C ALA A 746 -19.26 -1.87 21.13
N PRO A 747 -19.30 -1.18 19.98
CA PRO A 747 -19.10 -1.80 18.67
C PRO A 747 -17.73 -2.47 18.62
N SER A 748 -17.66 -3.72 18.11
CA SER A 748 -16.37 -4.42 17.93
C SER A 748 -15.47 -3.77 16.86
N HIS A 749 -16.03 -2.94 15.99
CA HIS A 749 -15.30 -2.14 14.99
C HIS A 749 -15.81 -0.70 15.06
N SER A 750 -14.95 0.25 15.37
CA SER A 750 -15.32 1.66 15.47
C SER A 750 -14.10 2.56 15.38
N THR A 751 -14.32 3.78 14.88
CA THR A 751 -13.33 4.87 14.99
C THR A 751 -13.23 5.38 16.43
N TRP A 752 -14.35 5.32 17.17
CA TRP A 752 -14.48 5.78 18.56
C TRP A 752 -14.86 4.60 19.44
N PHE A 753 -13.95 4.15 20.31
CA PHE A 753 -14.27 3.10 21.31
C PHE A 753 -14.96 3.73 22.50
N ILE A 754 -16.27 3.82 22.39
CA ILE A 754 -17.14 4.37 23.44
C ILE A 754 -18.05 3.25 23.93
N PHE A 755 -17.92 2.95 25.20
CA PHE A 755 -18.81 2.01 25.87
C PHE A 755 -20.07 2.73 26.36
N LEU A 756 -21.23 2.05 26.21
CA LEU A 756 -22.52 2.47 26.71
C LEU A 756 -23.06 1.42 27.70
N PRO A 757 -23.79 1.83 28.74
CA PRO A 757 -24.56 0.90 29.55
C PRO A 757 -25.70 0.26 28.74
N ALA A 758 -25.88 -1.04 28.88
CA ALA A 758 -26.98 -1.84 28.32
C ALA A 758 -27.80 -2.46 29.43
N GLN A 759 -29.11 -2.63 29.22
CA GLN A 759 -29.96 -3.29 30.18
C GLN A 759 -29.67 -4.81 30.22
N SER A 760 -29.83 -5.42 31.36
CA SER A 760 -29.49 -6.86 31.58
C SER A 760 -30.31 -7.83 30.72
N ASP A 761 -31.47 -7.41 30.23
CA ASP A 761 -32.38 -8.19 29.38
C ASP A 761 -32.07 -8.10 27.88
N TRP A 762 -31.15 -7.18 27.46
CA TRP A 762 -30.73 -7.09 26.06
C TRP A 762 -29.73 -8.22 25.72
N LEU A 763 -29.89 -8.78 24.53
CA LEU A 763 -28.97 -9.82 24.04
C LEU A 763 -28.05 -9.24 22.94
N PRO A 764 -26.75 -9.01 23.25
CA PRO A 764 -25.79 -8.45 22.28
C PRO A 764 -25.41 -9.49 21.24
N ASN A 765 -25.39 -9.10 19.97
CA ASN A 765 -24.92 -9.94 18.87
C ASN A 765 -23.39 -9.85 18.68
N ASN A 766 -22.85 -10.63 17.76
CA ASN A 766 -21.41 -10.75 17.52
C ASN A 766 -20.69 -9.49 16.99
N SER A 767 -21.44 -8.44 16.63
CA SER A 767 -20.85 -7.15 16.25
C SER A 767 -20.51 -6.27 17.47
N ILE A 768 -20.81 -6.75 18.67
CA ILE A 768 -20.63 -6.04 19.93
C ILE A 768 -19.58 -6.72 20.82
N THR A 769 -18.76 -5.90 21.46
CA THR A 769 -17.93 -6.26 22.61
C THR A 769 -18.71 -5.97 23.89
N VAL A 770 -18.72 -6.94 24.81
CA VAL A 770 -19.42 -6.93 26.09
C VAL A 770 -18.42 -6.92 27.23
N ILE A 771 -18.62 -6.05 28.21
CA ILE A 771 -17.89 -6.04 29.49
C ILE A 771 -18.90 -6.31 30.60
N THR A 772 -18.74 -7.41 31.30
CA THR A 772 -19.66 -7.86 32.37
C THR A 772 -19.34 -7.18 33.70
N SER A 773 -19.59 -5.86 33.74
CA SER A 773 -19.45 -4.99 34.91
C SER A 773 -20.56 -3.93 34.90
N ASP A 774 -21.07 -3.57 36.07
CA ASP A 774 -22.05 -2.49 36.27
C ASP A 774 -21.44 -1.29 37.02
N ASP A 775 -20.13 -1.33 37.29
CA ASP A 775 -19.43 -0.24 37.97
C ASP A 775 -18.99 0.88 37.03
N PHE A 776 -19.55 2.07 37.22
CA PHE A 776 -19.20 3.26 36.42
C PHE A 776 -17.74 3.70 36.62
N TYR A 777 -17.02 3.23 37.63
CA TYR A 777 -15.57 3.36 37.72
C TYR A 777 -14.90 2.63 36.56
N VAL A 778 -15.26 1.36 36.32
CA VAL A 778 -14.74 0.57 35.20
C VAL A 778 -15.07 1.24 33.87
N LEU A 779 -16.33 1.71 33.71
CA LEU A 779 -16.73 2.46 32.52
C LEU A 779 -15.90 3.73 32.33
N GLY A 780 -15.54 4.42 33.41
CA GLY A 780 -14.70 5.63 33.38
C GLY A 780 -13.27 5.32 32.89
N ILE A 781 -12.67 4.24 33.39
CA ILE A 781 -11.37 3.78 32.94
C ILE A 781 -11.42 3.43 31.44
N LEU A 782 -12.39 2.63 30.99
CA LEU A 782 -12.54 2.22 29.59
C LEU A 782 -12.84 3.39 28.64
N THR A 783 -13.43 4.47 29.12
CA THR A 783 -13.74 5.69 28.35
C THR A 783 -12.55 6.64 28.29
N SER A 784 -11.55 6.53 29.18
CA SER A 784 -10.42 7.44 29.31
C SER A 784 -9.43 7.39 28.15
N LYS A 785 -8.64 8.46 28.00
CA LYS A 785 -7.51 8.55 27.07
C LYS A 785 -6.50 7.40 27.28
N VAL A 786 -6.26 7.00 28.54
CA VAL A 786 -5.32 5.93 28.90
C VAL A 786 -5.70 4.61 28.22
N HIS A 787 -6.97 4.19 28.38
CA HIS A 787 -7.47 2.96 27.74
C HIS A 787 -7.55 3.10 26.21
N ARG A 788 -7.97 4.26 25.68
CA ARG A 788 -8.03 4.48 24.23
C ARG A 788 -6.66 4.38 23.57
N LEU A 789 -5.58 4.87 24.22
CA LEU A 789 -4.20 4.70 23.73
C LEU A 789 -3.80 3.22 23.70
N TRP A 790 -4.09 2.48 24.78
CA TRP A 790 -3.83 1.05 24.86
C TRP A 790 -4.56 0.27 23.77
N VAL A 791 -5.85 0.53 23.60
CA VAL A 791 -6.66 -0.10 22.54
C VAL A 791 -6.09 0.19 21.16
N LYS A 792 -5.72 1.44 20.88
CA LYS A 792 -5.11 1.81 19.58
C LYS A 792 -3.82 1.03 19.32
N ALA A 793 -2.99 0.85 20.34
CA ALA A 793 -1.71 0.13 20.24
C ALA A 793 -1.90 -1.39 20.14
N GLN A 794 -2.93 -1.98 20.80
CA GLN A 794 -3.23 -3.42 20.81
C GLN A 794 -4.14 -3.88 19.65
N SER A 795 -4.74 -2.97 18.92
CA SER A 795 -5.78 -3.27 17.93
C SER A 795 -5.25 -3.49 16.54
N SER A 796 -5.96 -4.33 15.78
CA SER A 796 -5.83 -4.38 14.33
C SER A 796 -6.77 -3.37 13.65
N THR A 797 -6.36 -2.79 12.53
CA THR A 797 -7.20 -1.88 11.73
C THR A 797 -7.85 -2.61 10.55
N LEU A 798 -9.14 -2.33 10.31
CA LEU A 798 -9.87 -2.81 9.15
C LEU A 798 -10.51 -1.61 8.42
N LYS A 799 -10.07 -1.28 7.20
CA LYS A 799 -10.55 -0.14 6.40
C LYS A 799 -10.49 1.23 7.10
N GLY A 800 -9.54 1.41 8.01
CA GLY A 800 -9.41 2.64 8.80
C GLY A 800 -10.15 2.60 10.15
N ASP A 801 -11.03 1.62 10.38
CA ASP A 801 -11.66 1.40 11.68
C ASP A 801 -10.82 0.43 12.53
N THR A 802 -10.68 0.74 13.81
CA THR A 802 -9.97 -0.10 14.77
C THR A 802 -10.88 -1.24 15.24
N ARG A 803 -10.32 -2.46 15.40
CA ARG A 803 -11.05 -3.60 15.90
C ARG A 803 -10.72 -3.85 17.37
N TYR A 804 -11.71 -3.76 18.24
CA TYR A 804 -11.57 -4.14 19.65
C TYR A 804 -11.64 -5.66 19.82
N THR A 805 -10.56 -6.26 20.30
CA THR A 805 -10.50 -7.68 20.63
C THR A 805 -10.35 -7.81 22.15
N HIS A 806 -11.32 -8.40 22.85
CA HIS A 806 -11.31 -8.49 24.33
C HIS A 806 -10.03 -9.14 24.88
N ASN A 807 -9.48 -10.15 24.20
CA ASN A 807 -8.27 -10.85 24.64
C ASN A 807 -7.01 -9.95 24.64
N SER A 808 -6.88 -9.05 23.65
CA SER A 808 -5.69 -8.19 23.53
C SER A 808 -5.93 -6.78 24.05
N CYS A 809 -7.16 -6.23 23.95
CA CYS A 809 -7.43 -4.87 24.37
C CYS A 809 -7.86 -4.76 25.84
N PHE A 810 -8.62 -5.75 26.33
CA PHE A 810 -9.18 -5.72 27.68
C PHE A 810 -8.42 -6.63 28.65
N GLU A 811 -8.22 -7.90 28.30
CA GLU A 811 -7.61 -8.84 29.23
C GLU A 811 -6.13 -8.56 29.52
N THR A 812 -5.44 -7.85 28.63
CA THR A 812 -4.08 -7.39 28.85
C THR A 812 -4.01 -6.00 29.52
N PHE A 813 -5.14 -5.30 29.64
CA PHE A 813 -5.14 -3.93 30.16
C PHE A 813 -4.89 -3.90 31.67
N PRO A 814 -3.82 -3.24 32.19
CA PRO A 814 -3.55 -3.16 33.61
C PRO A 814 -4.42 -2.06 34.26
N PHE A 815 -5.37 -2.44 35.09
CA PHE A 815 -6.13 -1.47 35.87
C PHE A 815 -5.27 -0.80 36.95
N PRO A 816 -5.63 0.42 37.44
CA PRO A 816 -4.94 1.06 38.54
C PRO A 816 -4.92 0.15 39.80
N GLN A 817 -3.80 0.07 40.47
CA GLN A 817 -3.61 -0.76 41.67
C GLN A 817 -3.71 0.11 42.91
N LEU A 818 -4.37 -0.41 43.95
CA LEU A 818 -4.39 0.20 45.30
C LEU A 818 -3.45 -0.58 46.22
N ASP A 819 -2.65 0.13 47.00
CA ASP A 819 -1.95 -0.48 48.09
C ASP A 819 -2.99 -0.89 49.19
N PRO A 820 -2.88 -2.07 49.83
CA PRO A 820 -3.73 -2.43 50.96
C PRO A 820 -3.82 -1.37 52.05
N ASN A 821 -2.77 -0.56 52.21
CA ASN A 821 -2.71 0.55 53.15
C ASN A 821 -3.16 1.91 52.55
N THR A 822 -3.85 1.89 51.44
CA THR A 822 -4.27 3.09 50.67
C THR A 822 -5.01 4.10 51.55
N SER A 823 -4.59 5.35 51.45
CA SER A 823 -5.17 6.46 52.20
C SER A 823 -6.63 6.74 51.77
N ILE A 824 -7.39 7.36 52.66
CA ILE A 824 -8.78 7.81 52.38
C ILE A 824 -8.83 8.70 51.15
N LYS A 825 -7.78 9.49 50.88
CA LYS A 825 -7.70 10.39 49.70
C LYS A 825 -7.65 9.63 48.39
N GLU A 826 -6.96 8.50 48.33
CA GLU A 826 -6.86 7.69 47.11
C GLU A 826 -8.18 6.94 46.83
N LYS A 827 -8.86 6.43 47.85
CA LYS A 827 -10.23 5.89 47.73
C LYS A 827 -11.21 6.94 47.17
N GLN A 828 -11.06 8.20 47.60
CA GLN A 828 -11.85 9.32 47.05
C GLN A 828 -11.59 9.58 45.56
N ALA A 829 -10.40 9.26 45.04
CA ALA A 829 -10.09 9.44 43.62
C ALA A 829 -10.94 8.49 42.73
N PHE A 830 -11.15 7.25 43.19
CA PHE A 830 -11.99 6.28 42.49
C PHE A 830 -13.46 6.69 42.45
N GLU A 831 -13.97 7.20 43.57
CA GLU A 831 -15.33 7.73 43.65
C GLU A 831 -15.53 8.96 42.71
N LYS A 832 -14.51 9.81 42.59
CA LYS A 832 -14.55 10.95 41.65
C LYS A 832 -14.60 10.48 40.18
N ILE A 833 -13.86 9.42 39.82
CA ILE A 833 -13.93 8.83 38.47
C ILE A 833 -15.33 8.30 38.22
N ARG A 834 -15.92 7.55 39.15
CA ARG A 834 -17.28 7.00 39.09
C ARG A 834 -18.31 8.10 38.87
N ALA A 835 -18.29 9.12 39.74
CA ALA A 835 -19.22 10.24 39.67
C ALA A 835 -19.07 11.06 38.35
N THR A 836 -17.81 11.32 37.92
CA THR A 836 -17.57 12.05 36.64
C THR A 836 -18.04 11.24 35.45
N MET A 837 -17.89 9.92 35.47
CA MET A 837 -18.38 9.07 34.39
C MET A 837 -19.92 9.01 34.35
N GLN A 838 -20.58 9.01 35.51
CA GLN A 838 -22.03 9.12 35.58
C GLN A 838 -22.52 10.47 35.01
N GLU A 839 -21.88 11.57 35.39
CA GLU A 839 -22.15 12.91 34.84
C GLU A 839 -21.98 12.94 33.31
N LEU A 840 -20.87 12.38 32.78
CA LEU A 840 -20.61 12.27 31.35
C LEU A 840 -21.67 11.42 30.63
N HIS A 841 -22.06 10.32 31.24
CA HIS A 841 -23.09 9.45 30.66
C HIS A 841 -24.45 10.15 30.60
N GLN A 842 -24.87 10.80 31.67
CA GLN A 842 -26.12 11.58 31.72
C GLN A 842 -26.11 12.70 30.65
N TYR A 843 -25.03 13.44 30.55
CA TYR A 843 -24.89 14.49 29.55
C TYR A 843 -25.05 13.95 28.10
N ARG A 844 -24.26 12.90 27.76
CA ARG A 844 -24.31 12.33 26.40
C ARG A 844 -25.66 11.69 26.07
N SER A 845 -26.32 11.05 27.03
CA SER A 845 -27.66 10.49 26.85
C SER A 845 -28.70 11.57 26.54
N LYS A 846 -28.70 12.65 27.31
CA LYS A 846 -29.57 13.81 27.06
C LYS A 846 -29.32 14.43 25.68
N GLU A 847 -28.07 14.58 25.28
CA GLU A 847 -27.71 15.12 23.97
C GLU A 847 -28.15 14.21 22.82
N MET A 848 -27.96 12.89 22.97
CA MET A 848 -28.42 11.91 21.97
C MET A 848 -29.94 11.91 21.81
N GLU A 849 -30.68 11.94 22.92
CA GLU A 849 -32.13 11.97 22.92
C GLU A 849 -32.70 13.29 22.35
N SER A 850 -32.18 14.44 22.81
CA SER A 850 -32.67 15.75 22.36
C SER A 850 -32.45 15.99 20.85
N LYS A 851 -31.38 15.44 20.29
CA LYS A 851 -31.01 15.61 18.89
C LYS A 851 -31.38 14.42 18.00
N GLN A 852 -31.89 13.34 18.58
CA GLN A 852 -32.16 12.08 17.90
C GLN A 852 -30.91 11.60 17.14
N TRP A 853 -29.74 11.59 17.82
CA TRP A 853 -28.46 11.17 17.28
C TRP A 853 -27.96 9.90 18.00
N GLY A 854 -27.33 9.00 17.23
CA GLY A 854 -26.50 7.95 17.78
C GLY A 854 -25.14 8.47 18.25
N ILE A 855 -24.41 7.63 18.98
CA ILE A 855 -23.15 8.00 19.63
C ILE A 855 -22.08 8.46 18.64
N THR A 856 -22.01 7.84 17.46
CA THR A 856 -21.03 8.16 16.42
C THR A 856 -21.19 9.59 15.90
N LYS A 857 -22.44 10.02 15.66
CA LYS A 857 -22.72 11.37 15.17
C LYS A 857 -22.40 12.42 16.23
N LEU A 858 -22.72 12.13 17.50
CA LEU A 858 -22.41 13.01 18.63
C LEU A 858 -20.89 13.24 18.76
N TYR A 859 -20.12 12.15 18.76
CA TYR A 859 -18.66 12.23 18.96
C TYR A 859 -17.95 12.82 17.74
N LYS A 860 -18.36 12.48 16.53
CA LYS A 860 -17.80 13.09 15.30
C LYS A 860 -17.95 14.62 15.29
N LYS A 861 -19.03 15.15 15.87
CA LYS A 861 -19.29 16.59 15.88
C LYS A 861 -18.58 17.30 17.04
N TYR A 862 -18.57 16.73 18.24
CA TYR A 862 -18.21 17.47 19.44
C TYR A 862 -16.94 17.02 20.14
N PHE A 863 -16.40 15.82 19.86
CA PHE A 863 -15.28 15.27 20.62
C PHE A 863 -14.01 16.11 20.53
N ASN A 864 -13.71 16.68 19.38
CA ASN A 864 -12.53 17.53 19.16
C ASN A 864 -12.84 19.03 19.21
N GLN A 865 -14.06 19.41 19.59
CA GLN A 865 -14.45 20.81 19.70
C GLN A 865 -14.07 21.32 21.10
N GLU A 866 -12.93 21.99 21.20
CA GLU A 866 -12.48 22.61 22.44
C GLU A 866 -13.55 23.58 22.98
N GLY A 867 -13.79 23.55 24.30
CA GLY A 867 -14.75 24.41 24.97
C GLY A 867 -16.18 23.88 25.05
N CYS A 868 -16.58 22.82 24.31
CA CYS A 868 -17.87 22.18 24.52
C CYS A 868 -17.86 21.32 25.80
N ASP A 869 -19.06 21.11 26.40
CA ASP A 869 -19.18 20.42 27.68
C ASP A 869 -18.77 18.94 27.58
N LEU A 870 -19.01 18.27 26.44
CA LEU A 870 -18.53 16.91 26.21
C LEU A 870 -17.00 16.83 26.30
N TYR A 871 -16.30 17.78 25.66
CA TYR A 871 -14.82 17.85 25.72
C TYR A 871 -14.33 18.10 27.16
N LYS A 872 -14.96 19.04 27.88
CA LYS A 872 -14.58 19.37 29.27
C LYS A 872 -14.75 18.16 30.21
N LEU A 873 -15.86 17.42 30.08
CA LEU A 873 -16.14 16.24 30.88
C LEU A 873 -15.12 15.11 30.59
N HIS A 874 -14.76 14.89 29.31
CA HIS A 874 -13.70 13.96 28.96
C HIS A 874 -12.34 14.39 29.51
N ALA A 875 -11.96 15.64 29.38
CA ALA A 875 -10.69 16.17 29.92
C ALA A 875 -10.64 16.02 31.46
N LYS A 876 -11.75 16.28 32.16
CA LYS A 876 -11.87 16.05 33.61
C LYS A 876 -11.68 14.56 33.94
N LEU A 877 -12.33 13.67 33.21
CA LEU A 877 -12.21 12.22 33.40
C LEU A 877 -10.78 11.74 33.14
N ASP A 878 -10.19 12.15 32.02
CA ASP A 878 -8.83 11.77 31.62
C ASP A 878 -7.80 12.18 32.70
N LYS A 879 -7.93 13.40 33.25
CA LYS A 879 -7.07 13.89 34.34
C LYS A 879 -7.20 13.05 35.61
N LEU A 880 -8.42 12.69 36.01
CA LEU A 880 -8.67 11.87 37.18
C LEU A 880 -8.11 10.45 37.03
N VAL A 881 -8.26 9.88 35.81
CA VAL A 881 -7.72 8.53 35.54
C VAL A 881 -6.19 8.56 35.51
N MET A 882 -5.56 9.56 34.93
CA MET A 882 -4.10 9.70 34.95
C MET A 882 -3.57 9.82 36.38
N GLN A 883 -4.28 10.60 37.23
CA GLN A 883 -3.94 10.70 38.67
C GLN A 883 -4.07 9.36 39.39
N ALA A 884 -5.07 8.52 39.08
CA ALA A 884 -5.24 7.19 39.66
C ALA A 884 -4.10 6.22 39.28
N TYR A 885 -3.43 6.42 38.15
CA TYR A 885 -2.21 5.70 37.77
C TYR A 885 -0.92 6.35 38.31
N GLY A 886 -0.98 7.56 38.84
CA GLY A 886 0.21 8.35 39.20
C GLY A 886 0.98 8.84 37.96
N PHE A 887 0.31 9.01 36.81
CA PHE A 887 0.91 9.47 35.57
C PHE A 887 0.89 11.02 35.48
N SER A 888 1.94 11.59 34.92
CA SER A 888 2.04 13.00 34.53
C SER A 888 1.72 13.21 33.05
N GLU A 889 1.57 14.47 32.61
CA GLU A 889 1.31 14.80 31.20
C GLU A 889 2.50 14.49 30.28
N ASP A 890 3.73 14.51 30.83
CA ASP A 890 4.99 14.26 30.12
C ASP A 890 5.35 12.77 30.04
N ASP A 891 4.57 11.91 30.66
CA ASP A 891 4.87 10.46 30.70
C ASP A 891 4.52 9.76 29.37
N ASP A 892 5.37 8.81 28.95
CA ASP A 892 5.00 7.82 27.95
C ASP A 892 4.02 6.80 28.56
N ILE A 893 2.72 7.11 28.42
CA ILE A 893 1.63 6.32 29.02
C ILE A 893 1.70 4.85 28.58
N LEU A 894 2.02 4.56 27.31
CA LEU A 894 2.08 3.18 26.82
C LEU A 894 3.23 2.40 27.43
N SER A 895 4.40 3.04 27.61
CA SER A 895 5.54 2.43 28.29
C SER A 895 5.21 2.04 29.72
N LYS A 896 4.63 2.96 30.48
CA LYS A 896 4.24 2.73 31.88
C LYS A 896 3.15 1.68 32.03
N LEU A 897 2.18 1.67 31.10
CA LEU A 897 1.14 0.62 31.09
C LEU A 897 1.73 -0.76 30.77
N LEU A 898 2.65 -0.87 29.83
CA LEU A 898 3.31 -2.14 29.53
C LEU A 898 4.13 -2.64 30.74
N GLU A 899 4.91 -1.76 31.34
CA GLU A 899 5.67 -2.07 32.55
C GLU A 899 4.74 -2.56 33.68
N LEU A 900 3.65 -1.83 33.93
CA LEU A 900 2.64 -2.23 34.90
C LEU A 900 2.00 -3.58 34.59
N ASN A 901 1.64 -3.84 33.32
CA ASN A 901 1.10 -5.13 32.90
C ASN A 901 2.06 -6.27 33.20
N LEU A 902 3.33 -6.14 32.87
CA LEU A 902 4.35 -7.17 33.11
C LEU A 902 4.58 -7.41 34.65
N GLN A 903 4.62 -6.33 35.43
CA GLN A 903 4.70 -6.40 36.89
C GLN A 903 3.49 -7.13 37.49
N LEU A 904 2.27 -6.82 37.02
CA LEU A 904 1.06 -7.47 37.48
C LEU A 904 1.00 -8.95 37.10
N ALA A 905 1.41 -9.29 35.88
CA ALA A 905 1.51 -10.67 35.42
C ALA A 905 2.48 -11.50 36.29
N GLU A 906 3.59 -10.91 36.73
CA GLU A 906 4.55 -11.56 37.61
C GLU A 906 3.97 -11.73 39.02
N ARG A 907 3.26 -10.74 39.57
CA ARG A 907 2.53 -10.86 40.85
C ARG A 907 1.50 -11.99 40.80
N GLU A 908 0.74 -12.11 39.70
CA GLU A 908 -0.21 -13.21 39.51
C GLU A 908 0.45 -14.59 39.43
N LYS A 909 1.66 -14.72 38.87
CA LYS A 909 2.44 -15.96 38.92
C LYS A 909 2.87 -16.33 40.34
N GLN A 910 3.21 -15.33 41.14
CA GLN A 910 3.59 -15.51 42.55
C GLN A 910 2.38 -15.71 43.48
N GLY A 911 1.14 -15.71 42.94
CA GLY A 911 -0.08 -15.86 43.76
C GLY A 911 -0.48 -14.61 44.53
N LEU A 912 0.14 -13.45 44.25
CA LEU A 912 -0.18 -12.19 44.91
C LEU A 912 -1.46 -11.57 44.30
N PRO A 913 -2.28 -10.85 45.12
CA PRO A 913 -3.51 -10.25 44.60
C PRO A 913 -3.22 -9.12 43.57
N VAL A 914 -4.02 -9.14 42.50
CA VAL A 914 -4.02 -8.12 41.47
C VAL A 914 -5.44 -7.58 41.27
N ILE A 915 -5.55 -6.26 41.23
CA ILE A 915 -6.84 -5.58 41.06
C ILE A 915 -7.17 -5.56 39.55
N GLY A 916 -8.34 -6.07 39.20
CA GLY A 916 -8.93 -6.05 37.89
C GLY A 916 -10.33 -5.45 37.85
N ALA A 917 -11.03 -5.55 36.75
CA ALA A 917 -12.35 -4.95 36.57
C ALA A 917 -13.49 -5.49 37.44
N ARG A 918 -13.30 -6.61 38.17
CA ARG A 918 -14.30 -7.14 39.10
C ARG A 918 -14.13 -6.60 40.52
N HIS A 919 -13.05 -5.92 40.81
CA HIS A 919 -12.83 -5.42 42.18
C HIS A 919 -13.80 -4.26 42.44
N LYS A 920 -14.65 -4.43 43.50
CA LYS A 920 -15.50 -3.33 43.96
C LYS A 920 -14.68 -2.49 44.94
N TYR A 921 -14.38 -1.28 44.55
CA TYR A 921 -13.59 -0.32 45.34
C TYR A 921 -14.44 0.32 46.42
#